data_de0d253f6b86cf35f0478294cd16d768
#
_entry.id   de0d253f6b86cf35f0478294cd16d768
#
_cell.length_a   1.000
_cell.length_b   1.000
_cell.length_c   1.000
_cell.angle_alpha   90.00
_cell.angle_beta   90.00
_cell.angle_gamma   90.00
#
_symmetry.space_group_name_H-M   'P 1'
#
loop_
_entity.id
_entity.type
_entity.pdbx_description
1 polymer ?
#
loop_
_entity_poly.entity_id
_entity_poly.type
_entity_poly.pdbx_seq_one_letter_code
_entity_poly.pdbx_strand_id
1 'polypeptide(L)'
;MTHTGLHEKNFEADIEQYLLTKGGYTKGSQATYDKEKAIDLDTLIRFVKDSQPKAWERFERKYGNSAKTQLYKTIQGNILKYGLIHTLRNGVNDFGIPLKLCFFAPTSTLNPELIEKYNKNILECTRQFVYSKDVKNSIDMVLSLNGIPVVAIELKNQFTNQDLSDSIEQWKTHRNPKEPLFHFDNRILAYFGCDLYEAAMATELKGEKTFFMPFNQGSNGAGNVGGAGNPQCDEAEYVTSYLWKDVLRRDVLLAILQRYIMRQEEEKISIIKDKHGKEKEVTDKSIKIIFPRYHQLDVVEKLITDTEHNGSGCNYLIQHSAGSGKSNSIAWLTYRLSSLHDKDNNHIFKGVFVVTDRRVLNKQLQDTILGFEHVEGTVTTITEKDANASEKLRDAINADKTGIVITTLQRFPQIYEQITSHSGNRYAVVVDEAHSSQSGKSAEKLKAALADTDEALRELAEWEDRSVEELEKEQDRLMLDLLSQGQHNNLSFYAFTATPKPKTLQTFGILVEKGETPDKDKYKAYHNYSMLQAIEEGFIKDVLKNYTTYQISYEIARQSEDNPDYEETPATIALKAFHDNHKDTINKKTAIIVEKFREVTLQNMAGRAKAMVVTSSRAHAVRYFFAVKEYCRKHHITDINPMVAFSGKVEYNGVEYTEPKLNTRGDKSISEDKLPLYFASDFYNMLIVADKYQTGFDEPMLHTMFVDKKLKNVKAVQTLSRLNRANPLKEDTYVFDFVNSSEEIKTAFEPFYKGTELINPVDVNYVYQFHKDIEIYHLWSTCLLYTSPSP
;
A
#
# COMPACT_ATOMS: atom_id res chain seq x y z
N MET A 1 4.95 35.41 -15.54
CA MET A 1 6.40 35.64 -15.46
C MET A 1 6.99 34.97 -16.69
N THR A 2 7.64 35.70 -17.57
CA THR A 2 8.25 35.15 -18.78
C THR A 2 9.38 34.20 -18.37
N HIS A 3 9.30 32.94 -18.77
CA HIS A 3 10.36 31.94 -18.61
C HIS A 3 11.60 32.35 -19.42
N THR A 4 12.40 33.24 -18.88
CA THR A 4 13.67 33.67 -19.46
C THR A 4 14.83 32.95 -18.78
N GLY A 5 14.84 31.61 -18.80
CA GLY A 5 15.96 30.90 -18.22
C GLY A 5 15.96 29.41 -18.43
N LEU A 6 16.64 29.02 -19.49
CA LEU A 6 16.95 27.65 -19.89
C LEU A 6 17.91 26.89 -18.94
N HIS A 7 18.12 27.30 -17.67
CA HIS A 7 19.13 26.72 -16.79
C HIS A 7 18.50 26.15 -15.50
N GLU A 8 18.99 25.01 -15.05
CA GLU A 8 18.68 24.35 -13.77
C GLU A 8 18.74 25.31 -12.58
N LYS A 9 19.67 26.27 -12.59
CA LYS A 9 19.80 27.33 -11.56
C LYS A 9 18.57 28.22 -11.41
N ASN A 10 17.76 28.37 -12.46
CA ASN A 10 16.53 29.16 -12.40
C ASN A 10 15.41 28.33 -11.78
N PHE A 11 15.35 27.02 -12.11
CA PHE A 11 14.42 26.10 -11.47
C PHE A 11 14.63 26.04 -9.95
N GLU A 12 15.91 25.87 -9.50
CA GLU A 12 16.25 25.96 -8.08
C GLU A 12 15.85 27.31 -7.45
N ALA A 13 16.09 28.42 -8.17
CA ALA A 13 15.80 29.75 -7.65
C ALA A 13 14.30 29.98 -7.48
N ASP A 14 13.49 29.52 -8.42
CA ASP A 14 12.02 29.65 -8.38
C ASP A 14 11.44 28.84 -7.22
N ILE A 15 11.94 27.61 -6.98
CA ILE A 15 11.55 26.79 -5.83
C ILE A 15 11.96 27.50 -4.52
N GLU A 16 13.24 27.96 -4.40
CA GLU A 16 13.68 28.71 -3.21
C GLU A 16 12.81 29.92 -2.98
N GLN A 17 12.57 30.74 -4.01
CA GLN A 17 11.75 31.94 -3.89
C GLN A 17 10.34 31.64 -3.39
N TYR A 18 9.70 30.58 -3.92
CA TYR A 18 8.39 30.15 -3.45
C TYR A 18 8.42 29.73 -1.99
N LEU A 19 9.35 28.87 -1.60
CA LEU A 19 9.49 28.38 -0.23
C LEU A 19 9.72 29.52 0.77
N LEU A 20 10.55 30.51 0.39
CA LEU A 20 10.84 31.67 1.24
C LEU A 20 9.68 32.66 1.35
N THR A 21 8.90 32.83 0.28
CA THR A 21 7.85 33.87 0.26
C THR A 21 6.46 33.35 0.64
N LYS A 22 6.14 32.09 0.31
CA LYS A 22 4.82 31.46 0.50
C LYS A 22 4.90 30.12 1.22
N GLY A 23 6.03 29.42 1.17
CA GLY A 23 6.20 28.11 1.77
C GLY A 23 6.49 28.11 3.26
N GLY A 24 6.75 29.27 3.87
CA GLY A 24 7.01 29.43 5.32
C GLY A 24 8.43 29.06 5.76
N TYR A 25 9.39 29.13 4.85
CA TYR A 25 10.82 28.87 5.11
C TYR A 25 11.59 30.17 5.23
N THR A 26 12.74 30.08 5.90
CA THR A 26 13.80 31.08 5.88
C THR A 26 14.97 30.59 5.02
N LYS A 27 15.78 31.55 4.51
CA LYS A 27 16.97 31.19 3.77
C LYS A 27 18.00 30.58 4.71
N GLY A 28 18.39 29.34 4.42
CA GLY A 28 19.38 28.61 5.21
C GLY A 28 20.81 29.08 4.97
N SER A 29 21.66 28.83 5.94
CA SER A 29 23.11 29.11 5.88
C SER A 29 23.88 27.90 6.36
N GLN A 30 25.02 27.65 5.73
CA GLN A 30 25.93 26.58 6.17
C GLN A 30 27.08 27.09 7.08
N ALA A 31 27.03 28.35 7.52
CA ALA A 31 28.10 28.94 8.32
C ALA A 31 28.34 28.20 9.64
N THR A 32 27.27 27.68 10.25
CA THR A 32 27.28 26.96 11.55
C THR A 32 27.02 25.45 11.41
N TYR A 33 26.84 24.96 10.18
CA TYR A 33 26.60 23.54 9.91
C TYR A 33 27.87 22.70 10.13
N ASP A 34 27.76 21.71 11.02
CA ASP A 34 28.81 20.75 11.33
C ASP A 34 28.69 19.53 10.43
N LYS A 35 29.57 19.39 9.45
CA LYS A 35 29.55 18.30 8.46
C LYS A 35 29.82 16.91 9.05
N GLU A 36 30.57 16.82 10.17
CA GLU A 36 30.83 15.54 10.86
C GLU A 36 29.60 15.06 11.64
N LYS A 37 28.86 16.01 12.18
CA LYS A 37 27.64 15.73 12.96
C LYS A 37 26.38 15.78 12.12
N ALA A 38 26.48 16.30 10.91
CA ALA A 38 25.38 16.54 9.98
C ALA A 38 24.21 17.32 10.63
N ILE A 39 24.53 18.40 11.35
CA ILE A 39 23.54 19.22 12.07
C ILE A 39 24.07 20.64 12.27
N ASP A 40 23.18 21.62 12.27
CA ASP A 40 23.43 22.97 12.77
C ASP A 40 22.94 23.09 14.22
N LEU A 41 23.86 22.89 15.17
CA LEU A 41 23.55 22.95 16.59
C LEU A 41 23.26 24.38 17.07
N ASP A 42 23.76 25.42 16.41
CA ASP A 42 23.52 26.78 16.81
C ASP A 42 22.08 27.21 16.51
N THR A 43 21.58 26.84 15.35
CA THR A 43 20.15 26.98 15.00
C THR A 43 19.25 26.18 15.95
N LEU A 44 19.64 24.93 16.29
CA LEU A 44 18.85 24.11 17.23
C LEU A 44 18.81 24.73 18.63
N ILE A 45 19.96 25.20 19.13
CA ILE A 45 20.03 25.85 20.45
C ILE A 45 19.21 27.13 20.45
N ARG A 46 19.24 27.95 19.41
CA ARG A 46 18.39 29.13 19.25
C ARG A 46 16.92 28.77 19.38
N PHE A 47 16.47 27.74 18.63
CA PHE A 47 15.09 27.23 18.73
C PHE A 47 14.74 26.79 20.16
N VAL A 48 15.61 26.01 20.81
CA VAL A 48 15.36 25.50 22.18
C VAL A 48 15.29 26.66 23.18
N LYS A 49 16.19 27.64 23.08
CA LYS A 49 16.17 28.84 23.93
C LYS A 49 14.88 29.66 23.78
N ASP A 50 14.44 29.83 22.55
CA ASP A 50 13.27 30.65 22.25
C ASP A 50 11.96 29.95 22.63
N SER A 51 11.87 28.63 22.43
CA SER A 51 10.66 27.87 22.69
C SER A 51 10.56 27.27 24.10
N GLN A 52 11.69 27.08 24.80
CA GLN A 52 11.77 26.36 26.08
C GLN A 52 12.81 27.01 27.04
N PRO A 53 12.77 28.31 27.31
CA PRO A 53 13.82 29.02 28.03
C PRO A 53 14.11 28.44 29.41
N LYS A 54 13.07 28.08 30.17
CA LYS A 54 13.24 27.48 31.53
C LYS A 54 13.97 26.13 31.52
N ALA A 55 13.68 25.31 30.50
CA ALA A 55 14.34 24.01 30.38
C ALA A 55 15.79 24.18 29.94
N TRP A 56 16.05 25.11 28.99
CA TRP A 56 17.41 25.46 28.61
C TRP A 56 18.25 26.04 29.73
N GLU A 57 17.75 26.95 30.52
CA GLU A 57 18.47 27.53 31.69
C GLU A 57 18.89 26.44 32.68
N ARG A 58 18.01 25.46 32.95
CA ARG A 58 18.34 24.31 33.82
C ARG A 58 19.45 23.47 33.21
N PHE A 59 19.39 23.25 31.89
CA PHE A 59 20.37 22.45 31.16
C PHE A 59 21.73 23.15 31.10
N GLU A 60 21.74 24.45 30.78
CA GLU A 60 22.95 25.28 30.74
C GLU A 60 23.59 25.45 32.11
N ARG A 61 22.80 25.62 33.17
CA ARG A 61 23.31 25.64 34.55
C ARG A 61 23.99 24.34 34.92
N LYS A 62 23.49 23.20 34.44
CA LYS A 62 24.05 21.88 34.75
C LYS A 62 25.38 21.63 34.03
N TYR A 63 25.48 22.02 32.78
CA TYR A 63 26.62 21.65 31.91
C TYR A 63 27.58 22.80 31.57
N GLY A 64 27.22 24.03 31.84
CA GLY A 64 28.05 25.21 31.55
C GLY A 64 28.52 25.23 30.10
N ASN A 65 29.82 25.42 29.90
CA ASN A 65 30.45 25.49 28.59
C ASN A 65 30.34 24.18 27.78
N SER A 66 30.06 23.07 28.41
CA SER A 66 29.85 21.75 27.72
C SER A 66 28.41 21.51 27.27
N ALA A 67 27.47 22.43 27.52
CA ALA A 67 26.05 22.26 27.21
C ALA A 67 25.80 21.94 25.74
N LYS A 68 26.44 22.63 24.80
CA LYS A 68 26.35 22.36 23.35
C LYS A 68 26.76 20.92 22.99
N THR A 69 27.89 20.45 23.53
CA THR A 69 28.43 19.11 23.30
C THR A 69 27.55 18.03 23.93
N GLN A 70 27.03 18.28 25.12
CA GLN A 70 26.16 17.34 25.83
C GLN A 70 24.81 17.24 25.14
N LEU A 71 24.21 18.35 24.69
CA LEU A 71 22.96 18.32 23.91
C LEU A 71 23.11 17.43 22.69
N TYR A 72 24.18 17.60 21.91
CA TYR A 72 24.45 16.74 20.76
C TYR A 72 24.55 15.25 21.12
N LYS A 73 25.31 14.93 22.19
CA LYS A 73 25.46 13.54 22.66
C LYS A 73 24.11 12.93 23.05
N THR A 74 23.27 13.67 23.75
CA THR A 74 21.96 13.22 24.19
C THR A 74 21.04 12.99 22.99
N ILE A 75 21.03 13.92 22.03
CA ILE A 75 20.23 13.79 20.79
C ILE A 75 20.71 12.59 19.98
N GLN A 76 22.02 12.49 19.72
CA GLN A 76 22.59 11.41 18.92
C GLN A 76 22.37 10.04 19.57
N GLY A 77 22.52 9.94 20.89
CA GLY A 77 22.23 8.71 21.64
C GLY A 77 20.76 8.30 21.53
N ASN A 78 19.85 9.28 21.54
CA ASN A 78 18.41 8.99 21.38
C ASN A 78 18.07 8.56 19.94
N ILE A 79 18.66 9.24 18.93
CA ILE A 79 18.47 8.88 17.53
C ILE A 79 18.99 7.47 17.24
N LEU A 80 20.18 7.12 17.73
CA LEU A 80 20.73 5.77 17.53
C LEU A 80 19.86 4.67 18.16
N LYS A 81 19.13 4.98 19.22
CA LYS A 81 18.27 4.02 19.91
C LYS A 81 16.87 3.92 19.30
N TYR A 82 16.28 5.04 18.96
CA TYR A 82 14.85 5.12 18.60
C TYR A 82 14.58 5.65 17.19
N GLY A 83 15.60 6.18 16.51
CA GLY A 83 15.50 6.85 15.21
C GLY A 83 15.17 8.34 15.30
N LEU A 84 15.36 9.03 14.17
CA LEU A 84 15.16 10.48 14.08
C LEU A 84 13.69 10.86 14.30
N ILE A 85 12.75 10.18 13.64
CA ILE A 85 11.34 10.57 13.71
C ILE A 85 10.77 10.44 15.13
N HIS A 86 11.15 9.39 15.86
CA HIS A 86 10.78 9.23 17.25
C HIS A 86 11.36 10.38 18.09
N THR A 87 12.63 10.74 17.86
CA THR A 87 13.33 11.80 18.60
C THR A 87 12.72 13.17 18.32
N LEU A 88 12.29 13.45 17.09
CA LEU A 88 11.57 14.69 16.75
C LEU A 88 10.21 14.77 17.47
N ARG A 89 9.44 13.68 17.49
CA ARG A 89 8.10 13.65 18.10
C ARG A 89 8.13 13.72 19.62
N ASN A 90 9.05 13.00 20.25
CA ASN A 90 9.10 12.85 21.69
C ASN A 90 10.09 13.79 22.38
N GLY A 91 11.07 14.32 21.62
CA GLY A 91 12.18 15.07 22.19
C GLY A 91 13.18 14.15 22.87
N VAL A 92 14.04 14.75 23.70
CA VAL A 92 15.06 14.06 24.50
C VAL A 92 14.91 14.39 25.98
N ASN A 93 15.39 13.53 26.85
CA ASN A 93 15.40 13.74 28.29
C ASN A 93 16.83 13.52 28.81
N ASP A 94 17.44 14.54 29.39
CA ASP A 94 18.74 14.46 30.00
C ASP A 94 18.61 14.60 31.49
N PHE A 95 18.67 13.48 32.23
CA PHE A 95 18.57 13.44 33.71
C PHE A 95 17.42 14.29 34.29
N GLY A 96 16.22 14.11 33.74
CA GLY A 96 15.02 14.80 34.19
C GLY A 96 14.82 16.22 33.60
N ILE A 97 15.61 16.60 32.62
CA ILE A 97 15.41 17.85 31.84
C ILE A 97 14.89 17.46 30.46
N PRO A 98 13.56 17.56 30.21
CA PRO A 98 13.01 17.29 28.89
C PRO A 98 13.28 18.47 27.94
N LEU A 99 13.72 18.17 26.73
CA LEU A 99 13.93 19.13 25.66
C LEU A 99 13.23 18.62 24.37
N LYS A 100 12.34 19.41 23.82
CA LYS A 100 11.73 19.14 22.50
C LYS A 100 12.63 19.70 21.40
N LEU A 101 12.77 18.93 20.32
CA LEU A 101 13.56 19.35 19.14
C LEU A 101 12.71 20.06 18.10
N CYS A 102 11.39 19.90 18.18
CA CYS A 102 10.39 20.66 17.43
C CYS A 102 9.05 20.59 18.16
N PHE A 103 8.13 21.49 17.81
CA PHE A 103 6.74 21.45 18.22
C PHE A 103 5.85 21.24 17.01
N PHE A 104 4.89 20.34 17.11
CA PHE A 104 3.91 20.08 16.07
C PHE A 104 2.62 20.84 16.32
N ALA A 105 1.83 21.03 15.25
CA ALA A 105 0.55 21.68 15.35
C ALA A 105 -0.38 20.89 16.29
N PRO A 106 -1.02 21.53 17.29
CA PRO A 106 -2.00 20.87 18.11
C PRO A 106 -3.25 20.53 17.28
N THR A 107 -3.97 19.48 17.68
CA THR A 107 -5.23 19.07 17.04
C THR A 107 -6.41 20.00 17.39
N SER A 108 -6.23 20.86 18.42
CA SER A 108 -7.23 21.78 18.93
C SER A 108 -6.60 23.16 19.15
N THR A 109 -7.35 24.21 18.93
CA THR A 109 -6.93 25.61 19.18
C THR A 109 -7.01 26.02 20.65
N LEU A 110 -7.42 25.14 21.54
CA LEU A 110 -7.62 25.41 22.98
C LEU A 110 -6.32 25.69 23.75
N ASN A 111 -5.15 25.39 23.18
CA ASN A 111 -3.86 25.64 23.82
C ASN A 111 -3.01 26.65 23.03
N PRO A 112 -3.16 27.97 23.30
CA PRO A 112 -2.42 29.02 22.61
C PRO A 112 -0.89 28.93 22.80
N GLU A 113 -0.44 28.42 23.94
CA GLU A 113 1.00 28.24 24.22
C GLU A 113 1.64 27.23 23.25
N LEU A 114 0.95 26.13 22.92
CA LEU A 114 1.43 25.17 21.94
C LEU A 114 1.48 25.75 20.54
N ILE A 115 0.49 26.58 20.17
CA ILE A 115 0.48 27.28 18.87
C ILE A 115 1.66 28.24 18.80
N GLU A 116 1.94 29.01 19.87
CA GLU A 116 3.09 29.90 19.91
C GLU A 116 4.41 29.10 19.74
N LYS A 117 4.58 28.01 20.47
CA LYS A 117 5.76 27.13 20.34
C LYS A 117 5.90 26.50 18.95
N TYR A 118 4.77 26.09 18.34
CA TYR A 118 4.73 25.62 16.98
C TYR A 118 5.27 26.66 15.98
N ASN A 119 4.85 27.92 16.15
CA ASN A 119 5.29 29.02 15.30
C ASN A 119 6.78 29.34 15.44
N LYS A 120 7.41 28.97 16.58
CA LYS A 120 8.85 29.13 16.80
C LYS A 120 9.74 28.12 16.08
N ASN A 121 9.16 27.09 15.44
CA ASN A 121 9.97 26.19 14.59
C ASN A 121 10.64 26.98 13.46
N ILE A 122 11.91 26.70 13.24
CA ILE A 122 12.76 27.30 12.21
C ILE A 122 12.89 26.29 11.07
N LEU A 123 12.24 26.57 9.95
CA LEU A 123 12.43 25.79 8.72
C LEU A 123 13.33 26.59 7.78
N GLU A 124 14.37 25.95 7.29
CA GLU A 124 15.37 26.56 6.42
C GLU A 124 15.45 25.80 5.09
N CYS A 125 15.50 26.56 3.98
CA CYS A 125 15.80 26.09 2.65
C CYS A 125 17.22 26.52 2.27
N THR A 126 18.11 25.56 2.01
CA THR A 126 19.50 25.83 1.66
C THR A 126 19.81 25.23 0.29
N ARG A 127 20.21 26.07 -0.65
CA ARG A 127 20.65 25.64 -1.99
C ARG A 127 22.12 25.29 -2.00
N GLN A 128 22.51 24.41 -2.93
CA GLN A 128 23.90 23.98 -3.15
C GLN A 128 24.56 23.57 -1.85
N PHE A 129 23.91 22.65 -1.13
CA PHE A 129 24.29 22.24 0.21
C PHE A 129 25.51 21.33 0.21
N VAL A 130 26.67 21.85 0.64
CA VAL A 130 27.94 21.10 0.72
C VAL A 130 27.97 20.28 2.01
N TYR A 131 27.78 18.97 1.88
CA TYR A 131 27.58 18.07 3.02
C TYR A 131 28.84 17.35 3.50
N SER A 132 29.80 17.10 2.60
CA SER A 132 31.03 16.36 2.92
C SER A 132 32.21 17.26 3.25
N LYS A 133 33.15 16.75 4.06
CA LYS A 133 34.46 17.37 4.28
C LYS A 133 35.44 17.01 3.18
N ASP A 134 35.33 15.81 2.65
CA ASP A 134 36.32 15.20 1.77
C ASP A 134 36.12 15.58 0.31
N VAL A 135 34.83 15.83 -0.06
CA VAL A 135 34.46 16.20 -1.42
C VAL A 135 33.64 17.50 -1.44
N LYS A 136 33.83 18.32 -2.49
CA LYS A 136 33.06 19.57 -2.66
C LYS A 136 31.69 19.35 -3.33
N ASN A 137 31.15 18.13 -3.26
CA ASN A 137 29.88 17.84 -3.83
C ASN A 137 28.76 18.54 -3.04
N SER A 138 27.83 19.15 -3.73
CA SER A 138 26.65 19.77 -3.16
C SER A 138 25.38 19.02 -3.53
N ILE A 139 24.36 19.13 -2.72
CA ILE A 139 22.98 18.77 -3.01
C ILE A 139 22.28 20.06 -3.46
N ASP A 140 21.45 19.99 -4.50
CA ASP A 140 20.82 21.20 -5.06
C ASP A 140 19.99 21.93 -4.02
N MET A 141 19.21 21.20 -3.20
CA MET A 141 18.40 21.78 -2.14
C MET A 141 18.25 20.85 -0.93
N VAL A 142 18.42 21.41 0.27
CA VAL A 142 18.16 20.72 1.54
C VAL A 142 17.22 21.55 2.38
N LEU A 143 16.17 20.88 2.91
CA LEU A 143 15.22 21.45 3.86
C LEU A 143 15.57 20.97 5.26
N SER A 144 15.73 21.91 6.17
CA SER A 144 16.10 21.65 7.57
C SER A 144 15.02 22.13 8.53
N LEU A 145 14.82 21.38 9.60
CA LEU A 145 13.94 21.72 10.72
C LEU A 145 14.78 21.95 11.97
N ASN A 146 14.78 23.20 12.47
CA ASN A 146 15.54 23.59 13.66
C ASN A 146 17.02 23.18 13.59
N GLY A 147 17.63 23.35 12.42
CA GLY A 147 19.04 22.99 12.15
C GLY A 147 19.27 21.49 11.86
N ILE A 148 18.24 20.65 11.83
CA ILE A 148 18.32 19.23 11.48
C ILE A 148 17.88 19.06 10.03
N PRO A 149 18.73 18.62 9.09
CA PRO A 149 18.33 18.30 7.72
C PRO A 149 17.34 17.13 7.71
N VAL A 150 16.21 17.31 7.04
CA VAL A 150 15.13 16.29 7.01
C VAL A 150 14.71 15.87 5.61
N VAL A 151 14.88 16.74 4.59
CA VAL A 151 14.60 16.44 3.18
C VAL A 151 15.75 16.92 2.32
N ALA A 152 16.12 16.13 1.30
CA ALA A 152 17.13 16.49 0.31
C ALA A 152 16.56 16.29 -1.10
N ILE A 153 16.87 17.21 -2.02
CA ILE A 153 16.30 17.27 -3.37
C ILE A 153 17.46 17.49 -4.37
N GLU A 154 17.54 16.63 -5.39
CA GLU A 154 18.34 16.81 -6.59
C GLU A 154 17.41 17.20 -7.74
N LEU A 155 17.74 18.27 -8.42
CA LEU A 155 16.94 18.87 -9.48
C LEU A 155 17.58 18.66 -10.84
N LYS A 156 16.78 18.46 -11.87
CA LYS A 156 17.22 18.36 -13.27
C LYS A 156 16.33 19.18 -14.18
N ASN A 157 16.86 19.50 -15.34
CA ASN A 157 16.15 20.31 -16.32
C ASN A 157 16.39 19.77 -17.72
N GLN A 158 15.32 19.38 -18.42
CA GLN A 158 15.35 18.81 -19.76
C GLN A 158 16.01 19.76 -20.79
N PHE A 159 15.96 21.06 -20.57
CA PHE A 159 16.65 22.01 -21.44
C PHE A 159 18.19 21.88 -21.39
N THR A 160 18.73 21.17 -20.39
CA THR A 160 20.14 20.79 -20.29
C THR A 160 20.39 19.35 -20.70
N ASN A 161 19.42 18.68 -21.36
CA ASN A 161 19.43 17.26 -21.70
C ASN A 161 19.58 16.34 -20.47
N GLN A 162 19.04 16.74 -19.33
CA GLN A 162 19.00 15.93 -18.11
C GLN A 162 17.57 15.83 -17.61
N ASP A 163 17.20 14.65 -17.13
CA ASP A 163 15.87 14.33 -16.64
C ASP A 163 15.88 13.68 -15.25
N LEU A 164 14.72 13.20 -14.82
CA LEU A 164 14.56 12.53 -13.54
C LEU A 164 15.50 11.33 -13.38
N SER A 165 15.82 10.61 -14.47
CA SER A 165 16.72 9.44 -14.42
C SER A 165 18.14 9.83 -14.06
N ASP A 166 18.62 10.99 -14.52
CA ASP A 166 19.92 11.55 -14.16
C ASP A 166 19.98 11.95 -12.67
N SER A 167 18.88 12.51 -12.14
CA SER A 167 18.77 12.81 -10.72
C SER A 167 18.83 11.54 -9.86
N ILE A 168 18.11 10.49 -10.26
CA ILE A 168 18.14 9.19 -9.59
C ILE A 168 19.52 8.56 -9.66
N GLU A 169 20.15 8.59 -10.81
CA GLU A 169 21.53 8.09 -10.99
C GLU A 169 22.52 8.84 -10.13
N GLN A 170 22.41 10.17 -10.03
CA GLN A 170 23.24 11.00 -9.14
C GLN A 170 23.11 10.58 -7.68
N TRP A 171 21.88 10.29 -7.20
CA TRP A 171 21.64 9.75 -5.86
C TRP A 171 22.28 8.37 -5.65
N LYS A 172 22.23 7.51 -6.64
CA LYS A 172 22.76 6.14 -6.56
C LYS A 172 24.27 6.05 -6.61
N THR A 173 24.90 6.84 -7.48
CA THR A 173 26.33 6.69 -7.81
C THR A 173 27.21 7.77 -7.21
N HIS A 174 26.72 9.02 -7.10
CA HIS A 174 27.53 10.16 -6.66
C HIS A 174 27.32 10.50 -5.17
N ARG A 175 26.42 9.86 -4.48
CA ARG A 175 26.13 10.09 -3.05
C ARG A 175 26.52 8.86 -2.23
N ASN A 176 27.59 8.99 -1.42
CA ASN A 176 28.06 7.88 -0.60
C ASN A 176 27.15 7.70 0.64
N PRO A 177 26.45 6.56 0.79
CA PRO A 177 25.57 6.31 1.94
C PRO A 177 26.27 6.32 3.31
N LYS A 178 27.61 6.27 3.33
CA LYS A 178 28.40 6.31 4.57
C LYS A 178 28.67 7.72 5.08
N GLU A 179 28.34 8.75 4.32
CA GLU A 179 28.42 10.14 4.81
C GLU A 179 27.44 10.37 5.97
N PRO A 180 27.81 11.14 7.00
CA PRO A 180 26.98 11.37 8.18
C PRO A 180 25.55 11.85 7.87
N LEU A 181 25.40 12.67 6.82
CA LEU A 181 24.11 13.20 6.37
C LEU A 181 23.17 12.09 5.86
N PHE A 182 23.72 11.04 5.26
CA PHE A 182 22.98 9.98 4.59
C PHE A 182 22.80 8.72 5.46
N HIS A 183 23.31 8.71 6.69
CA HIS A 183 23.09 7.58 7.59
C HIS A 183 21.59 7.38 7.79
N PHE A 184 21.14 6.15 7.53
CA PHE A 184 19.75 5.78 7.62
C PHE A 184 19.13 6.07 8.99
N ASP A 185 17.92 6.62 9.02
CA ASP A 185 17.13 7.00 10.21
C ASP A 185 17.86 7.97 11.16
N ASN A 186 18.79 8.77 10.63
CA ASN A 186 19.61 9.67 11.43
C ASN A 186 19.39 11.14 11.08
N ARG A 187 19.26 11.49 9.79
CA ARG A 187 19.05 12.87 9.31
C ARG A 187 17.97 12.89 8.22
N ILE A 188 18.32 12.78 6.96
CA ILE A 188 17.37 12.84 5.86
C ILE A 188 16.37 11.68 5.94
N LEU A 189 15.08 12.02 5.92
CA LEU A 189 13.96 11.09 5.95
C LEU A 189 13.36 10.85 4.57
N ALA A 190 13.57 11.79 3.64
CA ALA A 190 13.15 11.66 2.25
C ALA A 190 14.17 12.31 1.29
N TYR A 191 14.53 11.57 0.27
CA TYR A 191 15.38 11.96 -0.85
C TYR A 191 14.51 12.10 -2.08
N PHE A 192 14.45 13.27 -2.70
CA PHE A 192 13.71 13.50 -3.92
C PHE A 192 14.66 13.69 -5.10
N GLY A 193 14.33 13.06 -6.22
CA GLY A 193 14.73 13.48 -7.54
C GLY A 193 13.55 14.18 -8.19
N CYS A 194 13.80 15.32 -8.87
CA CYS A 194 12.74 16.09 -9.50
C CYS A 194 13.25 16.77 -10.75
N ASP A 195 12.46 16.71 -11.81
CA ASP A 195 12.65 17.52 -13.00
C ASP A 195 11.40 18.40 -13.26
N LEU A 196 11.27 18.96 -14.45
CA LEU A 196 10.14 19.85 -14.77
C LEU A 196 8.80 19.11 -14.86
N TYR A 197 8.81 17.78 -15.11
CA TYR A 197 7.63 16.98 -15.41
C TYR A 197 7.33 15.90 -14.39
N GLU A 198 8.37 15.37 -13.72
CA GLU A 198 8.21 14.21 -12.84
C GLU A 198 9.03 14.34 -11.55
N ALA A 199 8.60 13.62 -10.52
CA ALA A 199 9.31 13.48 -9.27
C ALA A 199 9.34 12.03 -8.81
N ALA A 200 10.43 11.66 -8.13
CA ALA A 200 10.59 10.36 -7.48
C ALA A 200 11.19 10.51 -6.09
N MET A 201 10.96 9.55 -5.22
CA MET A 201 11.34 9.64 -3.81
C MET A 201 11.91 8.31 -3.30
N ALA A 202 12.93 8.41 -2.42
CA ALA A 202 13.46 7.31 -1.63
C ALA A 202 13.57 7.71 -0.16
N THR A 203 13.52 6.73 0.76
CA THR A 203 13.67 6.95 2.21
C THR A 203 15.02 6.46 2.74
N GLU A 204 15.81 5.80 1.92
CA GLU A 204 17.13 5.27 2.28
C GLU A 204 18.02 5.21 1.06
N LEU A 205 19.29 5.60 1.20
CA LEU A 205 20.31 5.43 0.16
C LEU A 205 21.12 4.14 0.41
N LYS A 206 21.22 3.32 -0.64
CA LYS A 206 21.96 2.03 -0.67
C LYS A 206 22.92 1.95 -1.86
N GLY A 207 23.41 3.09 -2.36
CA GLY A 207 24.14 3.16 -3.61
C GLY A 207 23.26 2.71 -4.78
N GLU A 208 23.79 1.94 -5.71
CA GLU A 208 23.06 1.41 -6.88
C GLU A 208 21.76 0.65 -6.52
N LYS A 209 21.68 0.06 -5.31
CA LYS A 209 20.50 -0.65 -4.82
C LYS A 209 19.42 0.27 -4.25
N THR A 210 19.61 1.58 -4.29
CA THR A 210 18.59 2.54 -3.85
C THR A 210 17.37 2.42 -4.74
N PHE A 211 16.20 2.31 -4.12
CA PHE A 211 14.93 2.19 -4.82
C PHE A 211 14.16 3.50 -4.72
N PHE A 212 14.03 4.18 -5.85
CA PHE A 212 13.20 5.38 -6.00
C PHE A 212 11.79 4.97 -6.45
N MET A 213 10.80 5.56 -5.82
CA MET A 213 9.39 5.38 -6.13
C MET A 213 8.86 6.65 -6.79
N PRO A 214 8.07 6.56 -7.87
CA PRO A 214 7.37 7.71 -8.42
C PRO A 214 6.57 8.45 -7.36
N PHE A 215 6.61 9.77 -7.42
CA PHE A 215 5.89 10.65 -6.51
C PHE A 215 4.99 11.62 -7.28
N ASN A 216 4.33 11.13 -8.33
CA ASN A 216 3.51 11.88 -9.26
C ASN A 216 2.03 11.86 -8.87
N GLN A 217 1.26 12.79 -9.45
CA GLN A 217 -0.18 12.93 -9.21
C GLN A 217 -1.03 11.96 -10.05
N GLY A 218 -0.49 11.45 -11.16
CA GLY A 218 -1.23 10.80 -12.23
C GLY A 218 -1.62 11.79 -13.33
N SER A 219 -1.75 11.31 -14.57
CA SER A 219 -1.94 12.16 -15.76
C SER A 219 -3.14 13.11 -15.70
N ASN A 220 -4.19 12.74 -14.94
CA ASN A 220 -5.41 13.54 -14.77
C ASN A 220 -5.52 14.15 -13.36
N GLY A 221 -4.43 14.18 -12.61
CA GLY A 221 -4.39 14.65 -11.23
C GLY A 221 -4.87 13.61 -10.21
N ALA A 222 -4.43 13.77 -8.97
CA ALA A 222 -4.66 12.80 -7.91
C ALA A 222 -6.14 12.56 -7.63
N GLY A 223 -6.48 11.28 -7.50
CA GLY A 223 -7.84 10.85 -7.25
C GLY A 223 -8.72 10.71 -8.48
N ASN A 224 -8.24 11.07 -9.66
CA ASN A 224 -8.94 10.89 -10.94
C ASN A 224 -8.43 9.67 -11.69
N VAL A 225 -9.27 9.12 -12.56
CA VAL A 225 -8.88 8.03 -13.45
C VAL A 225 -7.87 8.56 -14.46
N GLY A 226 -6.70 7.90 -14.57
CA GLY A 226 -5.63 8.30 -15.47
C GLY A 226 -4.48 7.30 -15.48
N GLY A 227 -3.43 7.64 -16.21
CA GLY A 227 -2.14 6.95 -16.24
C GLY A 227 -1.09 7.58 -15.33
N ALA A 228 0.17 7.23 -15.54
CA ALA A 228 1.32 7.82 -14.83
C ALA A 228 1.55 9.30 -15.18
N GLY A 229 2.51 9.92 -14.50
CA GLY A 229 2.92 11.30 -14.71
C GLY A 229 2.10 12.31 -13.92
N ASN A 230 2.00 13.53 -14.45
CA ASN A 230 1.30 14.65 -13.81
C ASN A 230 0.39 15.35 -14.83
N PRO A 231 -0.67 16.03 -14.38
CA PRO A 231 -1.55 16.76 -15.27
C PRO A 231 -0.82 17.95 -15.91
N GLN A 232 -1.21 18.29 -17.13
CA GLN A 232 -0.75 19.52 -17.78
C GLN A 232 -1.14 20.74 -16.92
N CYS A 233 -0.24 21.68 -16.81
CA CYS A 233 -0.48 22.95 -16.12
C CYS A 233 -0.35 24.14 -17.10
N ASP A 234 -0.74 25.33 -16.63
CA ASP A 234 -0.55 26.55 -17.40
C ASP A 234 0.94 26.77 -17.69
N GLU A 235 1.27 27.35 -18.86
CA GLU A 235 2.66 27.61 -19.30
C GLU A 235 3.49 28.44 -18.31
N ALA A 236 2.85 29.09 -17.36
CA ALA A 236 3.51 29.87 -16.31
C ALA A 236 3.91 29.05 -15.06
N GLU A 237 3.56 27.77 -14.99
CA GLU A 237 3.82 26.90 -13.85
C GLU A 237 4.62 25.67 -14.24
N TYR A 238 5.35 25.10 -13.25
CA TYR A 238 6.01 23.80 -13.41
C TYR A 238 5.01 22.69 -13.10
N VAL A 239 5.01 21.64 -13.90
CA VAL A 239 4.14 20.46 -13.71
C VAL A 239 4.40 19.83 -12.33
N THR A 240 5.65 19.84 -11.86
CA THR A 240 6.07 19.33 -10.56
C THR A 240 5.90 20.32 -9.40
N SER A 241 5.25 21.48 -9.63
CA SER A 241 5.10 22.51 -8.61
C SER A 241 4.35 22.07 -7.35
N TYR A 242 3.52 21.04 -7.44
CA TYR A 242 2.83 20.45 -6.29
C TYR A 242 3.80 19.99 -5.20
N LEU A 243 5.02 19.56 -5.58
CA LEU A 243 6.01 19.05 -4.62
C LEU A 243 6.36 20.13 -3.57
N TRP A 244 6.61 21.37 -3.98
CA TRP A 244 6.96 22.44 -3.04
C TRP A 244 5.77 23.31 -2.63
N LYS A 245 4.71 23.36 -3.44
CA LYS A 245 3.51 24.14 -3.12
C LYS A 245 2.56 23.42 -2.17
N ASP A 246 2.43 22.09 -2.31
CA ASP A 246 1.42 21.30 -1.58
C ASP A 246 2.07 20.33 -0.58
N VAL A 247 3.25 19.74 -0.88
CA VAL A 247 3.84 18.70 -0.05
C VAL A 247 4.91 19.25 0.92
N LEU A 248 5.87 20.03 0.40
CA LEU A 248 7.04 20.47 1.16
C LEU A 248 6.88 21.85 1.82
N ARG A 249 5.75 22.53 1.66
CA ARG A 249 5.50 23.74 2.44
C ARG A 249 5.51 23.45 3.93
N ARG A 250 5.92 24.42 4.75
CA ARG A 250 6.19 24.31 6.20
C ARG A 250 5.15 23.47 6.94
N ASP A 251 3.88 23.85 6.86
CA ASP A 251 2.85 23.24 7.70
C ASP A 251 2.52 21.81 7.27
N VAL A 252 2.62 21.51 5.96
CA VAL A 252 2.40 20.15 5.44
C VAL A 252 3.60 19.26 5.75
N LEU A 253 4.84 19.74 5.59
CA LEU A 253 6.02 18.95 5.97
C LEU A 253 6.01 18.63 7.48
N LEU A 254 5.67 19.59 8.33
CA LEU A 254 5.53 19.35 9.77
C LEU A 254 4.40 18.34 10.07
N ALA A 255 3.28 18.40 9.36
CA ALA A 255 2.21 17.41 9.48
C ALA A 255 2.66 16.02 9.02
N ILE A 256 3.43 15.93 7.93
CA ILE A 256 4.02 14.67 7.45
C ILE A 256 4.96 14.08 8.51
N LEU A 257 5.85 14.87 9.06
CA LEU A 257 6.76 14.46 10.15
C LEU A 257 6.01 14.03 11.41
N GLN A 258 4.91 14.72 11.73
CA GLN A 258 4.10 14.40 12.91
C GLN A 258 3.30 13.11 12.75
N ARG A 259 2.65 12.91 11.59
CA ARG A 259 1.49 12.01 11.45
C ARG A 259 1.65 10.90 10.43
N TYR A 260 2.51 11.09 9.41
CA TYR A 260 2.58 10.17 8.27
C TYR A 260 3.84 9.29 8.26
N ILE A 261 5.00 9.83 8.65
CA ILE A 261 6.21 9.00 8.63
C ILE A 261 6.11 7.91 9.68
N MET A 262 6.35 6.66 9.27
CA MET A 262 6.36 5.49 10.13
C MET A 262 7.73 4.82 10.09
N ARG A 263 8.24 4.46 11.29
CA ARG A 263 9.38 3.57 11.48
C ARG A 263 8.84 2.18 11.75
N GLN A 264 8.92 1.30 10.76
CA GLN A 264 8.43 -0.06 10.84
C GLN A 264 9.56 -1.04 11.09
N GLU A 265 9.41 -1.93 12.07
CA GLU A 265 10.30 -3.06 12.28
C GLU A 265 9.76 -4.28 11.52
N GLU A 266 10.61 -4.91 10.72
CA GLU A 266 10.31 -6.15 10.01
C GLU A 266 11.18 -7.27 10.55
N GLU A 267 10.58 -8.39 10.91
CA GLU A 267 11.30 -9.61 11.24
C GLU A 267 11.49 -10.45 9.98
N LYS A 268 12.71 -10.96 9.81
CA LYS A 268 13.07 -11.86 8.72
C LYS A 268 13.72 -13.12 9.27
N ILE A 269 13.19 -14.27 8.89
CA ILE A 269 13.83 -15.55 9.19
C ILE A 269 14.84 -15.86 8.07
N SER A 270 16.09 -16.04 8.46
CA SER A 270 17.18 -16.51 7.59
C SER A 270 17.62 -17.91 8.04
N ILE A 271 17.76 -18.79 7.07
CA ILE A 271 18.21 -20.16 7.30
C ILE A 271 19.65 -20.28 6.81
N ILE A 272 20.58 -20.28 7.73
CA ILE A 272 22.01 -20.33 7.44
C ILE A 272 22.59 -21.69 7.81
N LYS A 273 23.61 -22.15 7.07
CA LYS A 273 24.39 -23.34 7.44
C LYS A 273 25.53 -22.93 8.36
N ASP A 274 25.67 -23.60 9.47
CA ASP A 274 26.81 -23.41 10.37
C ASP A 274 28.10 -24.01 9.78
N LYS A 275 29.22 -23.85 10.50
CA LYS A 275 30.55 -24.37 10.07
C LYS A 275 30.61 -25.89 9.89
N HIS A 276 29.60 -26.60 10.40
CA HIS A 276 29.48 -28.07 10.30
C HIS A 276 28.42 -28.50 9.27
N GLY A 277 27.89 -27.55 8.47
CA GLY A 277 26.84 -27.79 7.48
C GLY A 277 25.45 -28.00 8.08
N LYS A 278 25.25 -27.80 9.39
CA LYS A 278 23.96 -27.90 10.04
C LYS A 278 23.18 -26.59 9.87
N GLU A 279 21.94 -26.72 9.45
CA GLU A 279 21.05 -25.58 9.26
C GLU A 279 20.67 -24.99 10.62
N LYS A 280 20.84 -23.67 10.72
CA LYS A 280 20.45 -22.85 11.86
C LYS A 280 19.49 -21.76 11.41
N GLU A 281 18.43 -21.58 12.17
CA GLU A 281 17.48 -20.50 12.02
C GLU A 281 17.99 -19.25 12.77
N VAL A 282 18.00 -18.11 12.07
CA VAL A 282 18.36 -16.81 12.63
C VAL A 282 17.22 -15.85 12.31
N THR A 283 16.71 -15.15 13.32
CA THR A 283 15.73 -14.09 13.14
C THR A 283 16.46 -12.76 13.17
N ASP A 284 16.45 -12.07 12.03
CA ASP A 284 17.00 -10.74 11.88
C ASP A 284 15.86 -9.71 11.94
N LYS A 285 16.15 -8.55 12.54
CA LYS A 285 15.25 -7.41 12.52
C LYS A 285 15.80 -6.34 11.60
N SER A 286 14.98 -5.86 10.69
CA SER A 286 15.29 -4.73 9.83
C SER A 286 14.32 -3.59 10.07
N ILE A 287 14.75 -2.37 9.79
CA ILE A 287 13.94 -1.17 9.98
C ILE A 287 13.68 -0.58 8.59
N LYS A 288 12.45 -0.14 8.38
CA LYS A 288 12.05 0.66 7.23
C LYS A 288 11.46 1.98 7.68
N ILE A 289 11.76 3.04 6.96
CA ILE A 289 11.04 4.32 7.05
C ILE A 289 10.01 4.35 5.93
N ILE A 290 8.75 4.50 6.29
CA ILE A 290 7.65 4.67 5.35
C ILE A 290 7.32 6.15 5.30
N PHE A 291 7.40 6.72 4.10
CA PHE A 291 6.93 8.06 3.77
C PHE A 291 5.68 7.91 2.89
N PRO A 292 4.61 8.71 3.06
CA PRO A 292 3.42 8.58 2.24
C PRO A 292 3.74 8.89 0.78
N ARG A 293 3.16 8.12 -0.14
CA ARG A 293 3.17 8.48 -1.57
C ARG A 293 2.17 9.57 -1.84
N TYR A 294 2.30 10.22 -3.00
CA TYR A 294 1.43 11.34 -3.30
C TYR A 294 -0.06 10.96 -3.22
N HIS A 295 -0.50 9.90 -3.91
CA HIS A 295 -1.90 9.45 -3.87
C HIS A 295 -2.40 9.07 -2.47
N GLN A 296 -1.52 8.58 -1.60
CA GLN A 296 -1.86 8.23 -0.21
C GLN A 296 -2.02 9.47 0.66
N LEU A 297 -1.12 10.44 0.49
CA LEU A 297 -1.21 11.74 1.16
C LEU A 297 -2.47 12.49 0.71
N ASP A 298 -2.68 12.58 -0.60
CA ASP A 298 -3.79 13.29 -1.21
C ASP A 298 -5.16 12.73 -0.77
N VAL A 299 -5.34 11.41 -0.81
CA VAL A 299 -6.62 10.80 -0.40
C VAL A 299 -6.93 11.06 1.07
N VAL A 300 -5.93 10.96 1.96
CA VAL A 300 -6.15 11.18 3.39
C VAL A 300 -6.47 12.65 3.67
N GLU A 301 -5.70 13.59 3.09
CA GLU A 301 -5.94 15.03 3.30
C GLU A 301 -7.28 15.46 2.71
N LYS A 302 -7.67 14.99 1.52
CA LYS A 302 -8.99 15.27 0.92
C LYS A 302 -10.12 14.75 1.81
N LEU A 303 -10.05 13.51 2.29
CA LEU A 303 -11.06 12.94 3.17
C LEU A 303 -11.18 13.69 4.50
N ILE A 304 -10.06 14.08 5.10
CA ILE A 304 -10.04 14.86 6.34
C ILE A 304 -10.66 16.25 6.13
N THR A 305 -10.23 16.95 5.09
CA THR A 305 -10.75 18.29 4.77
C THR A 305 -12.25 18.26 4.49
N ASP A 306 -12.71 17.27 3.74
CA ASP A 306 -14.13 17.11 3.42
C ASP A 306 -14.95 16.76 4.68
N THR A 307 -14.40 15.89 5.54
CA THR A 307 -15.03 15.53 6.82
C THR A 307 -15.07 16.70 7.80
N GLU A 308 -14.03 17.54 7.86
CA GLU A 308 -14.03 18.78 8.66
C GLU A 308 -15.12 19.75 8.21
N HIS A 309 -15.38 19.79 6.91
CA HIS A 309 -16.38 20.68 6.33
C HIS A 309 -17.81 20.16 6.49
N ASN A 310 -18.04 18.87 6.19
CA ASN A 310 -19.37 18.26 6.13
C ASN A 310 -19.81 17.61 7.44
N GLY A 311 -18.88 17.34 8.35
CA GLY A 311 -19.15 16.61 9.60
C GLY A 311 -19.37 15.11 9.39
N SER A 312 -20.23 14.51 10.23
CA SER A 312 -20.61 13.09 10.14
C SER A 312 -21.79 12.89 9.16
N GLY A 313 -21.97 11.64 8.70
CA GLY A 313 -23.09 11.26 7.84
C GLY A 313 -22.76 11.12 6.35
N CYS A 314 -21.46 11.26 5.98
CA CYS A 314 -21.00 11.12 4.60
C CYS A 314 -20.42 9.73 4.32
N ASN A 315 -20.60 9.26 3.09
CA ASN A 315 -20.02 8.01 2.61
C ASN A 315 -18.98 8.31 1.53
N TYR A 316 -17.84 7.61 1.59
CA TYR A 316 -16.75 7.78 0.66
C TYR A 316 -16.29 6.43 0.13
N LEU A 317 -16.16 6.31 -1.18
CA LEU A 317 -15.54 5.15 -1.84
C LEU A 317 -14.15 5.49 -2.32
N ILE A 318 -13.16 4.74 -1.88
CA ILE A 318 -11.76 4.88 -2.27
C ILE A 318 -11.38 3.64 -3.09
N GLN A 319 -11.20 3.83 -4.39
CA GLN A 319 -10.79 2.78 -5.31
C GLN A 319 -9.29 2.88 -5.56
N HIS A 320 -8.51 2.08 -4.84
CA HIS A 320 -7.08 1.98 -5.02
C HIS A 320 -6.68 0.55 -5.42
N SER A 321 -5.84 0.41 -6.43
CA SER A 321 -5.41 -0.88 -6.98
C SER A 321 -4.84 -1.82 -5.90
N ALA A 322 -4.92 -3.12 -6.15
CA ALA A 322 -4.28 -4.11 -5.28
C ALA A 322 -2.76 -3.86 -5.25
N GLY A 323 -2.19 -3.75 -4.05
CA GLY A 323 -0.77 -3.47 -3.90
C GLY A 323 -0.41 -1.99 -3.78
N SER A 324 -1.35 -1.06 -3.93
CA SER A 324 -1.12 0.39 -3.80
C SER A 324 -0.78 0.90 -2.38
N GLY A 325 -0.73 0.02 -1.38
CA GLY A 325 -0.48 0.42 0.01
C GLY A 325 -1.72 0.92 0.75
N LYS A 326 -2.91 0.43 0.41
CA LYS A 326 -4.19 0.77 1.07
C LYS A 326 -4.13 0.71 2.60
N SER A 327 -3.47 -0.31 3.16
CA SER A 327 -3.36 -0.49 4.62
C SER A 327 -2.73 0.72 5.32
N ASN A 328 -1.72 1.35 4.70
CA ASN A 328 -1.12 2.57 5.23
C ASN A 328 -2.10 3.76 5.17
N SER A 329 -2.79 3.93 4.03
CA SER A 329 -3.82 5.00 3.90
C SER A 329 -4.94 4.83 4.92
N ILE A 330 -5.40 3.60 5.16
CA ILE A 330 -6.39 3.27 6.20
C ILE A 330 -5.86 3.63 7.59
N ALA A 331 -4.62 3.25 7.91
CA ALA A 331 -4.03 3.56 9.21
C ALA A 331 -3.93 5.07 9.43
N TRP A 332 -3.37 5.83 8.49
CA TRP A 332 -3.28 7.29 8.58
C TRP A 332 -4.65 7.95 8.72
N LEU A 333 -5.61 7.56 7.88
CA LEU A 333 -6.98 8.08 7.96
C LEU A 333 -7.61 7.80 9.31
N THR A 334 -7.47 6.59 9.82
CA THR A 334 -8.04 6.16 11.11
C THR A 334 -7.54 7.03 12.27
N TYR A 335 -6.22 7.27 12.36
CA TYR A 335 -5.66 8.15 13.39
C TYR A 335 -6.07 9.61 13.21
N ARG A 336 -6.14 10.09 11.96
CA ARG A 336 -6.61 11.46 11.68
C ARG A 336 -8.06 11.65 12.10
N LEU A 337 -8.95 10.71 11.76
CA LEU A 337 -10.37 10.75 12.13
C LEU A 337 -10.57 10.66 13.66
N SER A 338 -9.78 9.84 14.36
CA SER A 338 -9.91 9.69 15.82
C SER A 338 -9.55 10.94 16.61
N SER A 339 -8.80 11.86 16.02
CA SER A 339 -8.38 13.12 16.62
C SER A 339 -8.96 14.37 15.94
N LEU A 340 -9.94 14.18 15.04
CA LEU A 340 -10.50 15.26 14.24
C LEU A 340 -11.51 16.09 15.05
N HIS A 341 -11.36 17.42 14.99
CA HIS A 341 -12.22 18.38 15.67
C HIS A 341 -12.93 19.26 14.65
N ASP A 342 -14.11 19.68 14.98
CA ASP A 342 -14.83 20.71 14.25
C ASP A 342 -14.30 22.13 14.55
N LYS A 343 -14.90 23.15 13.93
CA LYS A 343 -14.50 24.56 14.14
C LYS A 343 -14.71 25.05 15.57
N ASP A 344 -15.57 24.37 16.32
CA ASP A 344 -15.88 24.68 17.71
C ASP A 344 -15.02 23.86 18.70
N ASN A 345 -13.98 23.16 18.21
CA ASN A 345 -13.09 22.28 18.95
C ASN A 345 -13.78 21.06 19.61
N ASN A 346 -14.94 20.62 19.09
CA ASN A 346 -15.54 19.36 19.50
C ASN A 346 -15.03 18.22 18.61
N HIS A 347 -14.85 17.03 19.19
CA HIS A 347 -14.58 15.86 18.38
C HIS A 347 -15.70 15.60 17.38
N ILE A 348 -15.38 15.44 16.09
CA ILE A 348 -16.37 15.08 15.07
C ILE A 348 -16.87 13.66 15.31
N PHE A 349 -15.97 12.74 15.69
CA PHE A 349 -16.30 11.36 15.98
C PHE A 349 -15.93 10.97 17.41
N LYS A 350 -16.82 10.25 18.08
CA LYS A 350 -16.55 9.64 19.40
C LYS A 350 -15.64 8.43 19.29
N GLY A 351 -15.75 7.66 18.19
CA GLY A 351 -14.96 6.46 17.93
C GLY A 351 -14.78 6.20 16.45
N VAL A 352 -13.71 5.49 16.10
CA VAL A 352 -13.40 5.04 14.74
C VAL A 352 -13.34 3.52 14.72
N PHE A 353 -14.20 2.89 13.94
CA PHE A 353 -14.23 1.43 13.76
C PHE A 353 -13.52 1.06 12.47
N VAL A 354 -12.52 0.19 12.55
CA VAL A 354 -11.86 -0.39 11.38
C VAL A 354 -12.37 -1.81 11.18
N VAL A 355 -13.07 -2.01 10.09
CA VAL A 355 -13.72 -3.28 9.75
C VAL A 355 -12.95 -3.98 8.65
N THR A 356 -12.52 -5.21 8.92
CA THR A 356 -11.75 -6.04 7.97
C THR A 356 -12.46 -7.36 7.68
N ASP A 357 -12.27 -7.90 6.47
CA ASP A 357 -12.97 -9.14 6.05
C ASP A 357 -12.40 -10.40 6.70
N ARG A 358 -11.08 -10.58 6.73
CA ARG A 358 -10.47 -11.87 7.06
C ARG A 358 -9.47 -11.81 8.22
N ARG A 359 -9.35 -12.93 8.96
CA ARG A 359 -8.43 -13.08 10.10
C ARG A 359 -6.96 -12.82 9.76
N VAL A 360 -6.49 -13.19 8.57
CA VAL A 360 -5.08 -13.04 8.17
C VAL A 360 -4.79 -11.61 7.73
N LEU A 361 -5.70 -10.99 6.96
CA LEU A 361 -5.63 -9.57 6.61
C LEU A 361 -5.72 -8.67 7.83
N ASN A 362 -6.55 -9.08 8.79
CA ASN A 362 -6.71 -8.37 10.05
C ASN A 362 -5.36 -8.19 10.77
N LYS A 363 -4.49 -9.21 10.80
CA LYS A 363 -3.19 -9.10 11.47
C LYS A 363 -2.28 -8.06 10.80
N GLN A 364 -2.14 -8.08 9.47
CA GLN A 364 -1.30 -7.12 8.74
C GLN A 364 -1.78 -5.68 8.92
N LEU A 365 -3.08 -5.43 8.79
CA LEU A 365 -3.66 -4.11 8.99
C LEU A 365 -3.59 -3.69 10.47
N GLN A 366 -3.82 -4.63 11.41
CA GLN A 366 -3.62 -4.40 12.84
C GLN A 366 -2.18 -3.99 13.14
N ASP A 367 -1.21 -4.76 12.68
CA ASP A 367 0.21 -4.48 12.89
C ASP A 367 0.58 -3.11 12.30
N THR A 368 0.01 -2.76 11.14
CA THR A 368 0.19 -1.43 10.54
C THR A 368 -0.41 -0.34 11.43
N ILE A 369 -1.66 -0.49 11.88
CA ILE A 369 -2.32 0.51 12.74
C ILE A 369 -1.58 0.61 14.09
N LEU A 370 -1.26 -0.50 14.74
CA LEU A 370 -0.53 -0.52 15.99
C LEU A 370 0.87 0.08 15.87
N GLY A 371 1.52 -0.07 14.72
CA GLY A 371 2.82 0.56 14.43
C GLY A 371 2.78 2.09 14.44
N PHE A 372 1.60 2.71 14.29
CA PHE A 372 1.37 4.15 14.44
C PHE A 372 0.95 4.56 15.85
N GLU A 373 0.72 3.62 16.77
CA GLU A 373 0.27 3.95 18.12
C GLU A 373 1.35 4.73 18.87
N HIS A 374 1.05 5.96 19.22
CA HIS A 374 1.95 6.85 19.95
C HIS A 374 1.58 6.96 21.44
N VAL A 375 0.37 6.51 21.80
CA VAL A 375 -0.17 6.50 23.16
C VAL A 375 -0.82 5.15 23.41
N GLU A 376 -0.27 4.36 24.31
CA GLU A 376 -0.82 3.06 24.70
C GLU A 376 -2.30 3.16 25.10
N GLY A 377 -3.12 2.20 24.61
CA GLY A 377 -4.55 2.12 24.89
C GLY A 377 -5.44 2.97 23.98
N THR A 378 -4.89 3.59 22.94
CA THR A 378 -5.69 4.30 21.93
C THR A 378 -6.40 3.32 20.99
N VAL A 379 -5.82 2.14 20.77
CA VAL A 379 -6.32 1.11 19.87
C VAL A 379 -6.81 -0.11 20.65
N THR A 380 -8.06 -0.49 20.43
CA THR A 380 -8.67 -1.72 20.97
C THR A 380 -8.89 -2.72 19.83
N THR A 381 -8.30 -3.89 19.94
CA THR A 381 -8.50 -4.97 18.99
C THR A 381 -9.49 -5.99 19.54
N ILE A 382 -10.51 -6.33 18.73
CA ILE A 382 -11.53 -7.31 19.09
C ILE A 382 -11.52 -8.43 18.04
N THR A 383 -11.05 -9.60 18.43
CA THR A 383 -10.91 -10.77 17.57
C THR A 383 -11.93 -11.86 17.90
N GLU A 384 -12.12 -12.82 17.01
CA GLU A 384 -12.99 -13.97 17.25
C GLU A 384 -12.50 -14.89 18.37
N LYS A 385 -11.23 -14.82 18.74
CA LYS A 385 -10.62 -15.61 19.83
C LYS A 385 -10.88 -15.00 21.22
N ASP A 386 -11.38 -13.77 21.27
CA ASP A 386 -11.67 -13.11 22.54
C ASP A 386 -12.93 -13.71 23.18
N ALA A 387 -12.79 -14.38 24.32
CA ALA A 387 -13.89 -14.98 25.06
C ALA A 387 -14.97 -13.93 25.47
N ASN A 388 -14.52 -12.68 25.74
CA ASN A 388 -15.37 -11.57 26.20
C ASN A 388 -15.48 -10.44 25.14
N ALA A 389 -15.50 -10.80 23.86
CA ALA A 389 -15.50 -9.82 22.77
C ALA A 389 -16.67 -8.82 22.85
N SER A 390 -17.86 -9.28 23.23
CA SER A 390 -19.05 -8.42 23.36
C SER A 390 -18.93 -7.44 24.54
N GLU A 391 -18.28 -7.83 25.64
CA GLU A 391 -18.01 -6.93 26.78
C GLU A 391 -16.96 -5.90 26.40
N LYS A 392 -15.81 -6.32 25.83
CA LYS A 392 -14.76 -5.41 25.33
C LYS A 392 -15.34 -4.38 24.36
N LEU A 393 -16.23 -4.80 23.48
CA LEU A 393 -16.88 -3.93 22.52
C LEU A 393 -17.76 -2.90 23.22
N ARG A 394 -18.63 -3.36 24.12
CA ARG A 394 -19.52 -2.49 24.91
C ARG A 394 -18.71 -1.48 25.72
N ASP A 395 -17.62 -1.92 26.35
CA ASP A 395 -16.75 -1.05 27.13
C ASP A 395 -16.06 -0.01 26.25
N ALA A 396 -15.60 -0.39 25.05
CA ALA A 396 -15.02 0.52 24.07
C ALA A 396 -16.03 1.58 23.57
N ILE A 397 -17.28 1.17 23.31
CA ILE A 397 -18.36 2.08 22.86
C ILE A 397 -18.79 3.02 23.98
N ASN A 398 -18.86 2.53 25.22
CA ASN A 398 -19.30 3.30 26.38
C ASN A 398 -18.18 4.14 27.00
N ALA A 399 -16.92 3.96 26.60
CA ALA A 399 -15.81 4.75 27.09
C ALA A 399 -16.01 6.25 26.77
N ASP A 400 -15.65 7.11 27.72
CA ASP A 400 -15.70 8.57 27.54
C ASP A 400 -14.69 9.08 26.52
N LYS A 401 -13.63 8.31 26.25
CA LYS A 401 -12.57 8.67 25.30
C LYS A 401 -12.83 8.08 23.93
N THR A 402 -12.69 8.91 22.94
CA THR A 402 -12.63 8.51 21.53
C THR A 402 -11.47 7.54 21.31
N GLY A 403 -11.76 6.36 20.83
CA GLY A 403 -10.79 5.32 20.59
C GLY A 403 -10.90 4.74 19.18
N ILE A 404 -9.92 3.95 18.80
CA ILE A 404 -9.90 3.17 17.55
C ILE A 404 -10.23 1.72 17.90
N VAL A 405 -11.24 1.15 17.27
CA VAL A 405 -11.64 -0.24 17.46
C VAL A 405 -11.44 -1.01 16.15
N ILE A 406 -10.56 -2.00 16.16
CA ILE A 406 -10.33 -2.88 15.01
C ILE A 406 -11.13 -4.17 15.22
N THR A 407 -11.92 -4.53 14.21
CA THR A 407 -12.82 -5.67 14.26
C THR A 407 -12.97 -6.36 12.92
N THR A 408 -13.60 -7.54 12.92
CA THR A 408 -13.93 -8.27 11.69
C THR A 408 -15.36 -7.97 11.23
N LEU A 409 -15.59 -8.13 9.94
CA LEU A 409 -16.90 -7.93 9.32
C LEU A 409 -17.98 -8.79 9.99
N GLN A 410 -17.63 -10.00 10.46
CA GLN A 410 -18.57 -10.93 11.13
C GLN A 410 -19.12 -10.39 12.47
N ARG A 411 -18.39 -9.51 13.13
CA ARG A 411 -18.81 -8.92 14.41
C ARG A 411 -19.46 -7.56 14.27
N PHE A 412 -19.30 -6.96 13.10
CA PHE A 412 -19.81 -5.61 12.86
C PHE A 412 -21.33 -5.45 13.07
N PRO A 413 -22.24 -6.43 12.81
CA PRO A 413 -23.67 -6.27 13.12
C PRO A 413 -23.96 -6.00 14.58
N GLN A 414 -23.24 -6.69 15.48
CA GLN A 414 -23.39 -6.47 16.91
C GLN A 414 -22.95 -5.06 17.32
N ILE A 415 -21.90 -4.57 16.64
CA ILE A 415 -21.40 -3.18 16.80
C ILE A 415 -22.44 -2.20 16.29
N TYR A 416 -22.94 -2.44 15.09
CA TYR A 416 -23.88 -1.57 14.42
C TYR A 416 -25.16 -1.37 15.23
N GLU A 417 -25.77 -2.43 15.77
CA GLU A 417 -26.94 -2.34 16.66
C GLU A 417 -26.64 -1.49 17.91
N GLN A 418 -25.45 -1.61 18.47
CA GLN A 418 -25.07 -0.84 19.65
C GLN A 418 -24.79 0.63 19.35
N ILE A 419 -24.09 0.94 18.26
CA ILE A 419 -23.78 2.34 17.91
C ILE A 419 -25.01 3.10 17.38
N THR A 420 -25.92 2.44 16.68
CA THR A 420 -27.15 3.09 16.20
C THR A 420 -28.16 3.33 17.32
N SER A 421 -28.18 2.52 18.38
CA SER A 421 -29.03 2.75 19.55
C SER A 421 -28.62 3.99 20.39
N HIS A 422 -27.39 4.53 20.18
CA HIS A 422 -26.90 5.72 20.87
C HIS A 422 -26.97 6.95 19.95
N SER A 423 -28.14 7.44 19.68
CA SER A 423 -28.44 8.51 18.69
C SER A 423 -27.71 9.85 18.90
N GLY A 424 -27.04 10.05 20.03
CA GLY A 424 -26.26 11.28 20.32
C GLY A 424 -24.78 11.23 19.94
N ASN A 425 -24.24 10.06 19.64
CA ASN A 425 -22.83 9.86 19.35
C ASN A 425 -22.58 9.71 17.83
N ARG A 426 -21.45 10.23 17.37
CA ARG A 426 -21.02 10.14 15.96
C ARG A 426 -19.84 9.19 15.84
N TYR A 427 -19.83 8.36 14.80
CA TYR A 427 -18.79 7.35 14.58
C TYR A 427 -18.33 7.33 13.13
N ALA A 428 -17.03 7.04 12.94
CA ALA A 428 -16.47 6.75 11.62
C ALA A 428 -16.26 5.24 11.47
N VAL A 429 -16.59 4.71 10.30
CA VAL A 429 -16.41 3.29 9.96
C VAL A 429 -15.51 3.21 8.74
N VAL A 430 -14.30 2.69 8.93
CA VAL A 430 -13.33 2.48 7.85
C VAL A 430 -13.38 1.01 7.46
N VAL A 431 -13.74 0.72 6.22
CA VAL A 431 -13.94 -0.65 5.72
C VAL A 431 -12.82 -1.00 4.75
N ASP A 432 -12.05 -2.05 5.05
CA ASP A 432 -11.06 -2.60 4.12
C ASP A 432 -11.70 -3.71 3.29
N GLU A 433 -11.41 -3.73 1.99
CA GLU A 433 -11.95 -4.67 1.02
C GLU A 433 -13.49 -4.67 1.00
N ALA A 434 -14.06 -3.47 0.80
CA ALA A 434 -15.51 -3.22 0.83
C ALA A 434 -16.37 -4.06 -0.17
N HIS A 435 -15.75 -4.89 -0.98
CA HIS A 435 -16.39 -5.81 -1.91
C HIS A 435 -16.44 -7.26 -1.39
N SER A 436 -15.76 -7.57 -0.27
CA SER A 436 -15.64 -8.95 0.19
C SER A 436 -16.83 -9.40 1.02
N SER A 437 -17.08 -10.65 0.92
CA SER A 437 -18.21 -11.33 1.51
C SER A 437 -17.74 -12.58 2.24
N GLN A 438 -18.16 -12.82 3.43
CA GLN A 438 -18.36 -14.19 3.97
C GLN A 438 -19.16 -14.26 5.30
N SER A 439 -20.15 -15.12 5.27
CA SER A 439 -20.86 -15.98 6.27
C SER A 439 -21.84 -15.42 7.35
N GLY A 440 -22.98 -15.78 7.45
CA GLY A 440 -24.14 -16.49 7.88
C GLY A 440 -24.77 -16.25 9.25
N LYS A 441 -26.02 -15.94 9.33
CA LYS A 441 -27.09 -16.15 10.33
C LYS A 441 -27.93 -14.92 10.74
N SER A 442 -28.36 -14.09 9.82
CA SER A 442 -29.35 -13.04 10.10
C SER A 442 -30.45 -12.96 9.01
N ALA A 443 -30.71 -14.10 8.36
CA ALA A 443 -31.54 -14.22 7.15
C ALA A 443 -32.99 -13.83 7.29
N GLU A 444 -33.58 -14.01 8.45
CA GLU A 444 -35.06 -13.86 8.58
C GLU A 444 -35.49 -12.39 8.77
N LYS A 445 -34.72 -11.56 9.38
CA LYS A 445 -35.04 -10.14 9.56
C LYS A 445 -34.84 -9.29 8.30
N LEU A 446 -34.00 -9.76 7.37
CA LEU A 446 -33.66 -9.07 6.13
C LEU A 446 -34.76 -9.20 5.06
N LYS A 447 -35.43 -10.34 5.00
CA LYS A 447 -36.54 -10.57 4.03
C LYS A 447 -37.67 -9.56 4.15
N ALA A 448 -37.86 -8.97 5.33
CA ALA A 448 -38.93 -8.00 5.58
C ALA A 448 -38.61 -6.58 5.11
N ALA A 449 -37.32 -6.26 4.92
CA ALA A 449 -36.87 -4.90 4.56
C ALA A 449 -36.51 -4.71 3.06
N LEU A 450 -36.54 -5.78 2.27
CA LEU A 450 -35.89 -5.79 0.96
C LEU A 450 -36.85 -6.29 -0.15
N ALA A 451 -37.73 -5.44 -0.63
CA ALA A 451 -38.54 -5.74 -1.81
C ALA A 451 -37.73 -5.90 -3.11
N ASP A 452 -36.47 -5.37 -3.17
CA ASP A 452 -35.63 -5.36 -4.36
C ASP A 452 -34.35 -6.22 -4.26
N THR A 453 -34.21 -7.09 -3.26
CA THR A 453 -32.97 -7.85 -3.00
C THR A 453 -32.76 -9.07 -3.88
N ASP A 454 -33.80 -9.68 -4.36
CA ASP A 454 -33.68 -10.91 -5.17
C ASP A 454 -32.98 -10.63 -6.50
N GLU A 455 -33.15 -9.42 -7.05
CA GLU A 455 -32.51 -9.00 -8.29
C GLU A 455 -31.01 -8.64 -8.05
N ALA A 456 -30.71 -7.92 -6.98
CA ALA A 456 -29.34 -7.62 -6.59
C ALA A 456 -28.55 -8.87 -6.17
N LEU A 457 -29.21 -9.88 -5.58
CA LEU A 457 -28.58 -11.17 -5.27
C LEU A 457 -28.34 -12.02 -6.53
N ARG A 458 -29.22 -11.94 -7.53
CA ARG A 458 -29.01 -12.60 -8.82
C ARG A 458 -27.87 -11.98 -9.60
N GLU A 459 -27.81 -10.65 -9.68
CA GLU A 459 -26.69 -9.95 -10.30
C GLU A 459 -25.35 -10.27 -9.60
N LEU A 460 -25.36 -10.36 -8.27
CA LEU A 460 -24.19 -10.74 -7.50
C LEU A 460 -23.80 -12.21 -7.73
N ALA A 461 -24.81 -13.10 -7.82
CA ALA A 461 -24.62 -14.52 -8.10
C ALA A 461 -23.97 -14.74 -9.48
N GLU A 462 -24.49 -14.05 -10.52
CA GLU A 462 -23.91 -14.07 -11.86
C GLU A 462 -22.51 -13.46 -11.90
N TRP A 463 -22.31 -12.36 -11.19
CA TRP A 463 -21.00 -11.70 -11.11
C TRP A 463 -19.93 -12.57 -10.44
N GLU A 464 -20.28 -13.32 -9.40
CA GLU A 464 -19.33 -14.17 -8.65
C GLU A 464 -19.29 -15.63 -9.13
N ASP A 465 -20.11 -16.02 -10.14
CA ASP A 465 -20.25 -17.40 -10.58
C ASP A 465 -20.59 -18.35 -9.42
N ARG A 466 -21.59 -17.94 -8.63
CA ARG A 466 -22.08 -18.67 -7.45
C ARG A 466 -23.60 -18.83 -7.56
N SER A 467 -24.14 -19.86 -6.91
CA SER A 467 -25.60 -19.96 -6.84
C SER A 467 -26.17 -18.92 -5.86
N VAL A 468 -27.38 -18.45 -6.12
CA VAL A 468 -28.13 -17.56 -5.20
C VAL A 468 -28.25 -18.20 -3.82
N GLU A 469 -28.39 -19.52 -3.75
CA GLU A 469 -28.51 -20.31 -2.51
C GLU A 469 -27.17 -20.36 -1.73
N GLU A 470 -26.01 -20.32 -2.42
CA GLU A 470 -24.69 -20.20 -1.78
C GLU A 470 -24.47 -18.79 -1.22
N LEU A 471 -24.95 -17.77 -1.93
CA LEU A 471 -24.93 -16.39 -1.47
C LEU A 471 -25.90 -16.16 -0.31
N GLU A 472 -27.03 -16.84 -0.30
CA GLU A 472 -27.99 -16.80 0.81
C GLU A 472 -27.45 -17.46 2.08
N LYS A 473 -26.58 -18.44 1.96
CA LYS A 473 -25.93 -19.12 3.09
C LYS A 473 -24.69 -18.41 3.62
N GLU A 474 -24.09 -17.56 2.84
CA GLU A 474 -22.85 -16.84 3.19
C GLU A 474 -23.05 -15.31 3.23
N GLN A 475 -22.46 -14.69 4.12
CA GLN A 475 -22.38 -13.35 4.71
C GLN A 475 -22.19 -12.12 3.78
N ASP A 476 -22.39 -12.15 2.47
CA ASP A 476 -22.53 -10.94 1.64
C ASP A 476 -23.69 -10.06 2.13
N ARG A 477 -24.54 -10.64 2.93
CA ARG A 477 -25.69 -10.03 3.58
C ARG A 477 -25.37 -8.86 4.49
N LEU A 478 -24.25 -8.87 5.14
CA LEU A 478 -23.89 -7.84 6.11
C LEU A 478 -23.50 -6.53 5.45
N MET A 479 -22.78 -6.62 4.34
CA MET A 479 -22.46 -5.45 3.54
C MET A 479 -23.73 -4.94 2.85
N LEU A 480 -24.60 -5.83 2.35
CA LEU A 480 -25.91 -5.45 1.80
C LEU A 480 -26.81 -4.84 2.88
N ASP A 481 -26.75 -5.30 4.13
CA ASP A 481 -27.49 -4.71 5.27
C ASP A 481 -27.00 -3.30 5.58
N LEU A 482 -25.70 -3.11 5.68
CA LEU A 482 -25.07 -1.79 5.80
C LEU A 482 -25.45 -0.88 4.63
N LEU A 483 -25.52 -1.46 3.43
CA LEU A 483 -25.83 -0.78 2.18
C LEU A 483 -27.31 -0.41 2.06
N SER A 484 -28.23 -1.20 2.62
CA SER A 484 -29.68 -1.01 2.49
C SER A 484 -30.29 -0.07 3.53
N GLN A 485 -29.58 0.23 4.61
CA GLN A 485 -30.09 1.05 5.71
C GLN A 485 -30.05 2.57 5.47
N GLY A 486 -29.49 3.03 4.33
CA GLY A 486 -29.45 4.43 3.95
C GLY A 486 -28.39 5.26 4.68
N GLN A 487 -28.35 6.56 4.42
CA GLN A 487 -27.45 7.50 5.10
C GLN A 487 -27.89 7.74 6.54
N HIS A 488 -27.01 7.46 7.50
CA HIS A 488 -27.22 7.82 8.89
C HIS A 488 -26.45 9.08 9.22
N ASN A 489 -27.10 10.09 9.76
CA ASN A 489 -26.48 11.38 10.10
C ASN A 489 -25.36 11.28 11.17
N ASN A 490 -25.30 10.16 11.88
CA ASN A 490 -24.32 9.90 12.94
C ASN A 490 -23.20 8.91 12.54
N LEU A 491 -23.23 8.37 11.32
CA LEU A 491 -22.24 7.42 10.82
C LEU A 491 -21.65 7.91 9.52
N SER A 492 -20.32 7.90 9.41
CA SER A 492 -19.60 8.11 8.15
C SER A 492 -18.84 6.86 7.75
N PHE A 493 -18.95 6.46 6.48
CA PHE A 493 -18.26 5.29 5.96
C PHE A 493 -17.14 5.67 5.00
N TYR A 494 -15.98 5.06 5.20
CA TYR A 494 -14.79 5.20 4.37
C TYR A 494 -14.43 3.82 3.82
N ALA A 495 -14.94 3.52 2.62
CA ALA A 495 -14.85 2.21 2.00
C ALA A 495 -13.65 2.12 1.06
N PHE A 496 -12.65 1.32 1.41
CA PHE A 496 -11.47 1.06 0.58
C PHE A 496 -11.62 -0.25 -0.19
N THR A 497 -11.36 -0.24 -1.49
CA THR A 497 -11.35 -1.45 -2.31
C THR A 497 -10.49 -1.27 -3.57
N ALA A 498 -9.97 -2.37 -4.10
CA ALA A 498 -9.35 -2.38 -5.42
C ALA A 498 -10.37 -2.63 -6.54
N THR A 499 -11.48 -3.31 -6.22
CA THR A 499 -12.42 -3.88 -7.18
C THR A 499 -13.85 -3.62 -6.71
N PRO A 500 -14.35 -2.36 -6.79
CA PRO A 500 -15.71 -2.06 -6.38
C PRO A 500 -16.73 -2.76 -7.27
N LYS A 501 -17.77 -3.33 -6.67
CA LYS A 501 -18.93 -3.87 -7.36
C LYS A 501 -19.94 -2.74 -7.68
N PRO A 502 -20.86 -2.91 -8.65
CA PRO A 502 -21.85 -1.89 -8.98
C PRO A 502 -22.63 -1.40 -7.75
N LYS A 503 -23.03 -2.30 -6.85
CA LYS A 503 -23.75 -1.94 -5.62
C LYS A 503 -22.87 -1.12 -4.65
N THR A 504 -21.58 -1.44 -4.54
CA THR A 504 -20.63 -0.67 -3.74
C THR A 504 -20.48 0.76 -4.28
N LEU A 505 -20.43 0.91 -5.62
CA LEU A 505 -20.43 2.22 -6.28
C LEU A 505 -21.71 3.00 -6.00
N GLN A 506 -22.88 2.37 -6.09
CA GLN A 506 -24.16 3.03 -5.80
C GLN A 506 -24.25 3.55 -4.36
N THR A 507 -23.63 2.83 -3.41
CA THR A 507 -23.77 3.16 -1.97
C THR A 507 -22.73 4.14 -1.47
N PHE A 508 -21.50 3.98 -1.88
CA PHE A 508 -20.38 4.78 -1.36
C PHE A 508 -19.81 5.75 -2.39
N GLY A 509 -20.20 5.60 -3.66
CA GLY A 509 -19.70 6.43 -4.75
C GLY A 509 -20.42 7.77 -4.86
N ILE A 510 -19.86 8.64 -5.68
CA ILE A 510 -20.42 9.95 -6.02
C ILE A 510 -21.26 9.81 -7.27
N LEU A 511 -22.52 10.24 -7.22
CA LEU A 511 -23.40 10.29 -8.39
C LEU A 511 -22.82 11.33 -9.40
N VAL A 512 -22.49 10.87 -10.61
CA VAL A 512 -21.94 11.71 -11.68
C VAL A 512 -23.02 12.10 -12.67
N GLU A 513 -23.90 11.15 -13.01
CA GLU A 513 -24.95 11.35 -14.00
C GLU A 513 -26.20 10.60 -13.54
N LYS A 514 -27.32 11.30 -13.54
CA LYS A 514 -28.62 10.72 -13.18
C LYS A 514 -29.26 10.10 -14.42
N GLY A 515 -29.53 8.79 -14.37
CA GLY A 515 -30.20 8.09 -15.43
C GLY A 515 -31.72 8.30 -15.45
N GLU A 516 -32.40 7.72 -16.43
CA GLU A 516 -33.87 7.73 -16.51
C GLU A 516 -34.52 6.90 -15.38
N THR A 517 -33.81 5.90 -14.89
CA THR A 517 -34.17 5.01 -13.79
C THR A 517 -32.98 4.88 -12.85
N PRO A 518 -33.14 4.59 -11.55
CA PRO A 518 -32.06 4.50 -10.58
C PRO A 518 -30.95 3.48 -10.92
N ASP A 519 -31.29 2.43 -11.67
CA ASP A 519 -30.37 1.40 -12.16
C ASP A 519 -29.44 1.92 -13.30
N LYS A 520 -29.81 3.06 -13.95
CA LYS A 520 -29.02 3.74 -14.98
C LYS A 520 -28.19 4.90 -14.44
N ASP A 521 -28.26 5.17 -13.14
CA ASP A 521 -27.44 6.19 -12.50
C ASP A 521 -25.97 5.79 -12.58
N LYS A 522 -25.09 6.76 -12.93
CA LYS A 522 -23.66 6.53 -13.00
C LYS A 522 -22.98 7.09 -11.76
N TYR A 523 -22.17 6.24 -11.14
CA TYR A 523 -21.42 6.57 -9.93
C TYR A 523 -19.92 6.42 -10.18
N LYS A 524 -19.11 7.23 -9.49
CA LYS A 524 -17.65 7.10 -9.47
C LYS A 524 -17.12 7.06 -8.04
N ALA A 525 -15.91 6.54 -7.87
CA ALA A 525 -15.21 6.62 -6.59
C ALA A 525 -14.86 8.08 -6.23
N TYR A 526 -14.85 8.39 -4.94
CA TYR A 526 -14.39 9.69 -4.42
C TYR A 526 -12.92 9.93 -4.76
N HIS A 527 -12.10 8.88 -4.66
CA HIS A 527 -10.70 8.94 -5.01
C HIS A 527 -10.30 7.65 -5.72
N ASN A 528 -9.60 7.78 -6.86
CA ASN A 528 -9.14 6.66 -7.67
C ASN A 528 -7.61 6.64 -7.76
N TYR A 529 -7.00 5.46 -7.62
CA TYR A 529 -5.65 5.15 -8.01
C TYR A 529 -5.69 3.84 -8.79
N SER A 530 -5.75 3.96 -10.13
CA SER A 530 -6.05 2.84 -11.03
C SER A 530 -4.92 1.80 -11.07
N MET A 531 -5.25 0.60 -11.56
CA MET A 531 -4.24 -0.42 -11.81
C MET A 531 -3.30 0.02 -12.95
N LEU A 532 -3.83 0.66 -13.98
CA LEU A 532 -3.05 1.21 -15.09
C LEU A 532 -2.00 2.20 -14.58
N GLN A 533 -2.42 3.22 -13.82
CA GLN A 533 -1.50 4.19 -13.23
C GLN A 533 -0.42 3.50 -12.38
N ALA A 534 -0.80 2.55 -11.54
CA ALA A 534 0.15 1.84 -10.69
C ALA A 534 1.15 0.97 -11.47
N ILE A 535 0.76 0.41 -12.63
CA ILE A 535 1.64 -0.34 -13.53
C ILE A 535 2.61 0.60 -14.25
N GLU A 536 2.10 1.68 -14.84
CA GLU A 536 2.89 2.66 -15.57
C GLU A 536 3.91 3.37 -14.67
N GLU A 537 3.55 3.65 -13.42
CA GLU A 537 4.47 4.15 -12.39
C GLU A 537 5.47 3.08 -11.90
N GLY A 538 5.40 1.84 -12.40
CA GLY A 538 6.26 0.73 -11.98
C GLY A 538 6.05 0.29 -10.53
N PHE A 539 4.96 0.74 -9.91
CA PHE A 539 4.65 0.44 -8.52
C PHE A 539 4.13 -0.98 -8.31
N ILE A 540 3.39 -1.46 -9.29
CA ILE A 540 2.99 -2.86 -9.42
C ILE A 540 3.41 -3.37 -10.80
N LYS A 541 3.54 -4.68 -10.92
CA LYS A 541 3.85 -5.32 -12.20
C LYS A 541 2.57 -5.72 -12.92
N ASP A 542 2.60 -5.65 -14.26
CA ASP A 542 1.51 -6.15 -15.09
C ASP A 542 1.53 -7.69 -15.09
N VAL A 543 0.55 -8.28 -14.45
CA VAL A 543 0.45 -9.74 -14.30
C VAL A 543 -0.06 -10.42 -15.58
N LEU A 544 -0.58 -9.66 -16.52
CA LEU A 544 -1.08 -10.19 -17.80
C LEU A 544 -0.02 -10.18 -18.91
N LYS A 545 1.11 -9.51 -18.73
CA LYS A 545 2.17 -9.37 -19.74
C LYS A 545 2.70 -10.73 -20.20
N ASN A 546 2.98 -11.66 -19.27
CA ASN A 546 3.47 -13.00 -19.56
C ASN A 546 2.46 -14.06 -19.08
N TYR A 547 1.23 -13.96 -19.56
CA TYR A 547 0.17 -14.90 -19.26
C TYR A 547 0.12 -16.00 -20.34
N THR A 548 0.33 -17.27 -19.93
CA THR A 548 0.36 -18.43 -20.83
C THR A 548 -0.68 -19.46 -20.41
N THR A 549 -1.51 -19.88 -21.35
CA THR A 549 -2.52 -20.92 -21.15
C THR A 549 -1.99 -22.27 -21.61
N TYR A 550 -2.14 -23.29 -20.77
CA TYR A 550 -1.89 -24.68 -21.10
C TYR A 550 -3.24 -25.39 -21.20
N GLN A 551 -3.79 -25.48 -22.39
CA GLN A 551 -4.94 -26.36 -22.66
C GLN A 551 -4.45 -27.80 -22.67
N ILE A 552 -4.32 -28.42 -21.50
CA ILE A 552 -3.96 -29.83 -21.40
C ILE A 552 -5.19 -30.66 -21.66
N SER A 553 -5.26 -31.15 -22.95
CA SER A 553 -5.90 -32.43 -23.29
C SER A 553 -7.42 -32.60 -23.05
N TYR A 554 -8.20 -31.54 -22.99
CA TYR A 554 -9.63 -31.71 -23.23
C TYR A 554 -9.90 -31.98 -24.73
N GLU A 555 -9.00 -31.55 -25.62
CA GLU A 555 -9.10 -31.80 -27.07
C GLU A 555 -8.88 -33.29 -27.45
N ILE A 556 -8.17 -34.06 -26.64
CA ILE A 556 -8.00 -35.50 -26.92
C ILE A 556 -9.31 -36.28 -26.70
N ALA A 557 -10.15 -35.83 -25.74
CA ALA A 557 -11.47 -36.40 -25.52
C ALA A 557 -12.53 -35.87 -26.53
N ARG A 558 -12.25 -34.72 -27.15
CA ARG A 558 -13.15 -34.07 -28.12
C ARG A 558 -12.96 -34.55 -29.57
N GLN A 559 -11.88 -35.23 -29.86
CA GLN A 559 -11.62 -35.87 -31.18
C GLN A 559 -12.35 -37.21 -31.37
N SER A 560 -13.08 -37.71 -30.39
CA SER A 560 -14.02 -38.81 -30.57
C SER A 560 -15.43 -38.26 -30.80
N GLU A 561 -15.72 -37.96 -32.06
CA GLU A 561 -17.00 -37.91 -32.77
C GLU A 561 -18.21 -37.19 -32.16
N ASP A 562 -18.63 -36.14 -32.88
CA ASP A 562 -20.03 -35.75 -33.10
C ASP A 562 -21.02 -35.75 -31.93
N ASN A 563 -21.01 -34.65 -31.10
CA ASN A 563 -22.28 -34.12 -30.66
C ASN A 563 -22.18 -32.66 -30.19
N PRO A 564 -22.90 -31.71 -30.80
CA PRO A 564 -22.73 -30.27 -30.49
C PRO A 564 -23.61 -29.74 -29.35
N ASP A 565 -24.46 -30.53 -28.71
CA ASP A 565 -25.41 -30.04 -27.70
C ASP A 565 -25.36 -30.87 -26.41
N TYR A 566 -24.35 -30.57 -25.52
CA TYR A 566 -24.46 -31.03 -24.14
C TYR A 566 -24.62 -29.84 -23.19
N GLU A 567 -25.82 -29.66 -22.64
CA GLU A 567 -26.05 -28.91 -21.41
C GLU A 567 -25.20 -29.49 -20.28
N GLU A 568 -24.63 -28.65 -19.44
CA GLU A 568 -23.86 -29.06 -18.25
C GLU A 568 -24.77 -29.82 -17.28
N THR A 569 -24.82 -31.13 -17.41
CA THR A 569 -25.57 -31.99 -16.49
C THR A 569 -24.72 -32.29 -15.25
N PRO A 570 -25.33 -32.63 -14.09
CA PRO A 570 -24.63 -33.07 -12.89
C PRO A 570 -23.67 -34.25 -13.15
N ALA A 571 -23.94 -35.08 -14.17
CA ALA A 571 -23.07 -36.17 -14.60
C ALA A 571 -21.79 -35.64 -15.28
N THR A 572 -21.89 -34.59 -16.08
CA THR A 572 -20.73 -33.95 -16.74
C THR A 572 -19.83 -33.26 -15.73
N ILE A 573 -20.39 -32.62 -14.71
CA ILE A 573 -19.66 -32.02 -13.60
C ILE A 573 -18.94 -33.09 -12.78
N ALA A 574 -19.57 -34.21 -12.51
CA ALA A 574 -18.98 -35.33 -11.79
C ALA A 574 -17.86 -36.03 -12.60
N LEU A 575 -18.02 -36.19 -13.92
CA LEU A 575 -16.98 -36.73 -14.83
C LEU A 575 -15.78 -35.78 -14.94
N LYS A 576 -16.03 -34.47 -15.01
CA LYS A 576 -14.98 -33.45 -15.03
C LYS A 576 -14.20 -33.41 -13.72
N ALA A 577 -14.91 -33.49 -12.58
CA ALA A 577 -14.28 -33.58 -11.26
C ALA A 577 -13.50 -34.88 -11.08
N PHE A 578 -13.95 -36.00 -11.65
CA PHE A 578 -13.25 -37.28 -11.64
C PHE A 578 -11.97 -37.22 -12.50
N HIS A 579 -12.03 -36.64 -13.70
CA HIS A 579 -10.89 -36.47 -14.59
C HIS A 579 -9.83 -35.54 -13.99
N ASP A 580 -10.24 -34.41 -13.45
CA ASP A 580 -9.35 -33.43 -12.82
C ASP A 580 -8.69 -33.97 -11.55
N ASN A 581 -9.35 -34.92 -10.88
CA ASN A 581 -8.83 -35.59 -9.70
C ASN A 581 -7.96 -36.82 -10.02
N HIS A 582 -7.81 -37.21 -11.29
CA HIS A 582 -7.04 -38.40 -11.61
C HIS A 582 -5.54 -38.17 -11.35
N LYS A 583 -4.88 -39.18 -10.72
CA LYS A 583 -3.46 -39.10 -10.34
C LYS A 583 -2.55 -38.79 -11.52
N ASP A 584 -2.85 -39.27 -12.73
CA ASP A 584 -2.06 -39.05 -13.93
C ASP A 584 -2.15 -37.60 -14.44
N THR A 585 -3.29 -36.97 -14.30
CA THR A 585 -3.47 -35.56 -14.66
C THR A 585 -2.68 -34.65 -13.73
N ILE A 586 -2.76 -34.89 -12.42
CA ILE A 586 -1.97 -34.14 -11.42
C ILE A 586 -0.46 -34.37 -11.62
N ASN A 587 -0.03 -35.59 -11.92
CA ASN A 587 1.38 -35.88 -12.17
C ASN A 587 1.92 -35.16 -13.43
N LYS A 588 1.14 -35.10 -14.53
CA LYS A 588 1.51 -34.39 -15.76
C LYS A 588 1.60 -32.88 -15.50
N LYS A 589 0.60 -32.29 -14.84
CA LYS A 589 0.62 -30.87 -14.46
C LYS A 589 1.79 -30.58 -13.50
N THR A 590 2.07 -31.47 -12.55
CA THR A 590 3.22 -31.36 -11.62
C THR A 590 4.55 -31.34 -12.36
N ALA A 591 4.73 -32.19 -13.38
CA ALA A 591 5.94 -32.15 -14.21
C ALA A 591 6.13 -30.79 -14.87
N ILE A 592 5.08 -30.23 -15.48
CA ILE A 592 5.13 -28.90 -16.10
C ILE A 592 5.43 -27.82 -15.04
N ILE A 593 4.78 -27.88 -13.88
CA ILE A 593 5.01 -26.91 -12.78
C ILE A 593 6.48 -26.93 -12.35
N VAL A 594 7.05 -28.12 -12.13
CA VAL A 594 8.43 -28.26 -11.68
C VAL A 594 9.43 -27.81 -12.76
N GLU A 595 9.23 -28.23 -14.02
CA GLU A 595 10.13 -27.85 -15.11
C GLU A 595 10.07 -26.33 -15.39
N LYS A 596 8.87 -25.74 -15.47
CA LYS A 596 8.71 -24.29 -15.65
C LYS A 596 9.18 -23.49 -14.45
N PHE A 597 9.04 -23.99 -13.24
CA PHE A 597 9.61 -23.38 -12.06
C PHE A 597 11.14 -23.29 -12.18
N ARG A 598 11.82 -24.33 -12.61
CA ARG A 598 13.28 -24.37 -12.77
C ARG A 598 13.74 -23.50 -13.95
N GLU A 599 13.00 -23.54 -15.08
CA GLU A 599 13.32 -22.77 -16.29
C GLU A 599 13.12 -21.26 -16.10
N VAL A 600 12.02 -20.86 -15.47
CA VAL A 600 11.60 -19.45 -15.38
C VAL A 600 11.84 -18.88 -13.99
N THR A 601 11.33 -19.53 -12.93
CA THR A 601 11.36 -18.94 -11.60
C THR A 601 12.76 -18.90 -11.01
N LEU A 602 13.48 -20.01 -11.00
CA LEU A 602 14.81 -20.09 -10.39
C LEU A 602 15.86 -19.24 -11.11
N GLN A 603 15.65 -18.88 -12.37
CA GLN A 603 16.59 -18.04 -13.14
C GLN A 603 16.40 -16.55 -12.84
N ASN A 604 15.31 -16.19 -12.17
CA ASN A 604 14.96 -14.80 -11.92
C ASN A 604 15.29 -14.35 -10.49
N MET A 605 15.36 -13.04 -10.28
CA MET A 605 15.60 -12.38 -9.01
C MET A 605 16.85 -12.88 -8.28
N ALA A 606 17.92 -13.14 -9.03
CA ALA A 606 19.18 -13.71 -8.53
C ALA A 606 18.98 -15.08 -7.82
N GLY A 607 18.13 -15.94 -8.35
CA GLY A 607 17.82 -17.26 -7.82
C GLY A 607 16.92 -17.27 -6.58
N ARG A 608 16.29 -16.16 -6.25
CA ARG A 608 15.46 -15.98 -5.04
C ARG A 608 13.98 -15.85 -5.36
N ALA A 609 13.60 -15.90 -6.63
CA ALA A 609 12.21 -15.85 -7.05
C ALA A 609 11.40 -17.03 -6.50
N LYS A 610 10.14 -16.76 -6.18
CA LYS A 610 9.21 -17.73 -5.61
C LYS A 610 8.02 -17.96 -6.52
N ALA A 611 7.38 -19.11 -6.38
CA ALA A 611 6.15 -19.43 -7.10
C ALA A 611 4.99 -19.76 -6.17
N MET A 612 3.79 -19.53 -6.69
CA MET A 612 2.53 -19.95 -6.07
C MET A 612 1.79 -20.91 -7.00
N VAL A 613 1.28 -22.02 -6.46
CA VAL A 613 0.40 -22.96 -7.17
C VAL A 613 -0.99 -22.84 -6.59
N VAL A 614 -1.92 -22.30 -7.37
CA VAL A 614 -3.32 -22.09 -6.99
C VAL A 614 -4.15 -23.27 -7.39
N THR A 615 -4.76 -23.95 -6.43
CA THR A 615 -5.52 -25.18 -6.65
C THR A 615 -7.02 -25.01 -6.38
N SER A 616 -7.83 -25.86 -7.00
CA SER A 616 -9.29 -25.78 -6.93
C SER A 616 -9.86 -26.18 -5.56
N SER A 617 -9.16 -27.00 -4.78
CA SER A 617 -9.62 -27.47 -3.47
C SER A 617 -8.47 -27.80 -2.52
N ARG A 618 -8.79 -27.90 -1.22
CA ARG A 618 -7.83 -28.32 -0.18
C ARG A 618 -7.24 -29.72 -0.46
N ALA A 619 -8.06 -30.64 -0.94
CA ALA A 619 -7.61 -31.97 -1.33
C ALA A 619 -6.61 -31.92 -2.51
N HIS A 620 -6.83 -31.06 -3.50
CA HIS A 620 -5.89 -30.81 -4.59
C HIS A 620 -4.57 -30.23 -4.07
N ALA A 621 -4.60 -29.27 -3.16
CA ALA A 621 -3.40 -28.71 -2.60
C ALA A 621 -2.51 -29.76 -1.92
N VAL A 622 -3.12 -30.65 -1.13
CA VAL A 622 -2.42 -31.77 -0.48
C VAL A 622 -1.85 -32.74 -1.51
N ARG A 623 -2.63 -33.08 -2.57
CA ARG A 623 -2.16 -33.96 -3.66
C ARG A 623 -0.97 -33.37 -4.42
N TYR A 624 -1.05 -32.10 -4.79
CA TYR A 624 0.06 -31.40 -5.45
C TYR A 624 1.31 -31.35 -4.56
N PHE A 625 1.14 -31.10 -3.26
CA PHE A 625 2.25 -31.08 -2.32
C PHE A 625 3.02 -32.40 -2.31
N PHE A 626 2.30 -33.54 -2.24
CA PHE A 626 2.94 -34.86 -2.31
C PHE A 626 3.47 -35.16 -3.70
N ALA A 627 2.76 -34.80 -4.77
CA ALA A 627 3.20 -35.02 -6.16
C ALA A 627 4.48 -34.25 -6.48
N VAL A 628 4.61 -32.99 -6.07
CA VAL A 628 5.84 -32.20 -6.24
C VAL A 628 6.99 -32.84 -5.48
N LYS A 629 6.81 -33.23 -4.22
CA LYS A 629 7.85 -33.90 -3.43
C LYS A 629 8.29 -35.24 -4.06
N GLU A 630 7.35 -36.03 -4.54
CA GLU A 630 7.65 -37.32 -5.19
C GLU A 630 8.32 -37.12 -6.54
N TYR A 631 7.89 -36.13 -7.35
CA TYR A 631 8.56 -35.79 -8.60
C TYR A 631 10.00 -35.34 -8.37
N CYS A 632 10.23 -34.44 -7.42
CA CYS A 632 11.57 -33.97 -7.05
C CYS A 632 12.47 -35.15 -6.56
N ARG A 633 11.91 -36.05 -5.75
CA ARG A 633 12.63 -37.23 -5.27
C ARG A 633 13.04 -38.17 -6.43
N LYS A 634 12.11 -38.43 -7.36
CA LYS A 634 12.37 -39.30 -8.53
C LYS A 634 13.42 -38.74 -9.48
N HIS A 635 13.42 -37.42 -9.67
CA HIS A 635 14.33 -36.75 -10.60
C HIS A 635 15.55 -36.12 -9.91
N HIS A 636 15.81 -36.48 -8.64
CA HIS A 636 16.93 -35.95 -7.83
C HIS A 636 17.02 -34.42 -7.79
N ILE A 637 15.85 -33.72 -7.77
CA ILE A 637 15.73 -32.26 -7.69
C ILE A 637 15.77 -31.86 -6.22
N THR A 638 16.72 -31.00 -5.85
CA THR A 638 16.95 -30.57 -4.46
C THR A 638 16.76 -29.06 -4.25
N ASP A 639 16.49 -28.32 -5.30
CA ASP A 639 16.38 -26.88 -5.34
C ASP A 639 14.92 -26.36 -5.17
N ILE A 640 13.96 -27.26 -4.94
CA ILE A 640 12.55 -26.93 -4.71
C ILE A 640 12.13 -27.37 -3.30
N ASN A 641 11.71 -26.37 -2.51
CA ASN A 641 11.23 -26.57 -1.14
C ASN A 641 9.77 -26.09 -1.02
N PRO A 642 8.79 -26.98 -1.26
CA PRO A 642 7.38 -26.58 -1.25
C PRO A 642 6.83 -26.44 0.17
N MET A 643 5.91 -25.47 0.32
CA MET A 643 4.97 -25.34 1.44
C MET A 643 3.54 -25.46 0.94
N VAL A 644 2.62 -25.80 1.83
CA VAL A 644 1.19 -25.86 1.50
C VAL A 644 0.36 -24.99 2.46
N ALA A 645 -0.65 -24.31 1.94
CA ALA A 645 -1.53 -23.44 2.74
C ALA A 645 -3.01 -23.72 2.45
N PHE A 646 -3.73 -24.11 3.49
CA PHE A 646 -5.18 -24.32 3.47
C PHE A 646 -5.75 -24.23 4.87
N SER A 647 -7.06 -24.02 4.99
CA SER A 647 -7.72 -23.93 6.30
C SER A 647 -8.39 -25.27 6.67
N GLY A 648 -8.34 -25.64 7.96
CA GLY A 648 -9.01 -26.84 8.49
C GLY A 648 -8.26 -28.13 8.24
N LYS A 649 -8.99 -29.21 8.02
CA LYS A 649 -8.45 -30.58 7.91
C LYS A 649 -8.80 -31.19 6.55
N VAL A 650 -7.93 -32.07 6.05
CA VAL A 650 -8.10 -32.82 4.80
C VAL A 650 -7.71 -34.26 5.01
N GLU A 651 -8.55 -35.19 4.58
CA GLU A 651 -8.22 -36.61 4.53
C GLU A 651 -7.57 -36.95 3.18
N TYR A 652 -6.42 -37.58 3.23
CA TYR A 652 -5.71 -38.11 2.05
C TYR A 652 -5.07 -39.44 2.36
N ASN A 653 -5.40 -40.48 1.55
CA ASN A 653 -4.94 -41.87 1.73
C ASN A 653 -5.24 -42.42 3.14
N GLY A 654 -6.42 -42.12 3.70
CA GLY A 654 -6.82 -42.57 5.05
C GLY A 654 -6.14 -41.85 6.21
N VAL A 655 -5.39 -40.79 5.94
CA VAL A 655 -4.70 -39.99 6.97
C VAL A 655 -5.25 -38.56 6.96
N GLU A 656 -5.59 -38.06 8.14
CA GLU A 656 -5.97 -36.66 8.32
C GLU A 656 -4.77 -35.73 8.41
N TYR A 657 -4.75 -34.71 7.56
CA TYR A 657 -3.71 -33.69 7.49
C TYR A 657 -4.25 -32.31 7.83
N THR A 658 -3.42 -31.52 8.51
CA THR A 658 -3.57 -30.09 8.72
C THR A 658 -2.36 -29.37 8.13
N GLU A 659 -2.47 -28.08 7.88
CA GLU A 659 -1.39 -27.26 7.36
C GLU A 659 -0.09 -27.38 8.19
N PRO A 660 -0.12 -27.23 9.55
CA PRO A 660 1.09 -27.40 10.36
C PRO A 660 1.66 -28.82 10.33
N LYS A 661 0.83 -29.86 10.09
CA LYS A 661 1.30 -31.26 10.01
C LYS A 661 2.07 -31.55 8.72
N LEU A 662 1.78 -30.81 7.64
CA LEU A 662 2.47 -30.93 6.35
C LEU A 662 3.70 -30.03 6.26
N ASN A 663 3.63 -28.84 6.84
CA ASN A 663 4.73 -27.89 6.85
C ASN A 663 5.61 -28.12 8.08
N THR A 664 6.59 -28.98 7.93
CA THR A 664 7.51 -29.34 9.01
C THR A 664 8.95 -28.95 8.66
N ARG A 665 9.73 -28.60 9.68
CA ARG A 665 11.16 -28.42 9.58
C ARG A 665 11.86 -29.29 10.61
N GLY A 666 12.52 -30.35 10.17
CA GLY A 666 12.94 -31.43 11.06
C GLY A 666 11.71 -31.98 11.81
N ASP A 667 11.81 -32.07 13.12
CA ASP A 667 10.71 -32.54 13.99
C ASP A 667 9.72 -31.46 14.43
N LYS A 668 9.91 -30.20 13.98
CA LYS A 668 9.05 -29.07 14.36
C LYS A 668 8.04 -28.74 13.27
N SER A 669 6.77 -28.64 13.66
CA SER A 669 5.71 -28.12 12.78
C SER A 669 5.75 -26.58 12.74
N ILE A 670 5.48 -26.02 11.56
CA ILE A 670 5.35 -24.59 11.35
C ILE A 670 3.88 -24.21 11.55
N SER A 671 3.61 -23.34 12.51
CA SER A 671 2.26 -22.87 12.79
C SER A 671 1.71 -21.95 11.67
N GLU A 672 0.40 -21.90 11.52
CA GLU A 672 -0.28 -21.16 10.46
C GLU A 672 0.07 -19.64 10.44
N ASP A 673 0.25 -19.06 11.61
CA ASP A 673 0.62 -17.64 11.79
C ASP A 673 2.07 -17.33 11.38
N LYS A 674 2.96 -18.33 11.44
CA LYS A 674 4.37 -18.20 11.06
C LYS A 674 4.66 -18.60 9.62
N LEU A 675 3.72 -19.25 8.94
CA LEU A 675 3.92 -19.71 7.56
C LEU A 675 4.38 -18.58 6.61
N PRO A 676 3.79 -17.38 6.60
CA PRO A 676 4.27 -16.28 5.74
C PRO A 676 5.73 -15.92 6.01
N LEU A 677 6.14 -15.87 7.27
CA LEU A 677 7.50 -15.54 7.67
C LEU A 677 8.52 -16.60 7.22
N TYR A 678 8.17 -17.91 7.34
CA TYR A 678 9.00 -18.98 6.82
C TYR A 678 9.05 -18.98 5.29
N PHE A 679 7.92 -18.73 4.63
CA PHE A 679 7.89 -18.64 3.17
C PHE A 679 8.70 -17.45 2.65
N ALA A 680 8.76 -16.34 3.36
CA ALA A 680 9.61 -15.21 3.02
C ALA A 680 11.12 -15.51 3.11
N SER A 681 11.54 -16.58 3.82
CA SER A 681 12.94 -17.00 3.88
C SER A 681 13.46 -17.49 2.52
N ASP A 682 14.77 -17.45 2.31
CA ASP A 682 15.38 -17.90 1.04
C ASP A 682 15.32 -19.43 0.86
N PHE A 683 14.89 -20.19 1.89
CA PHE A 683 14.82 -21.66 1.83
C PHE A 683 13.57 -22.17 1.10
N TYR A 684 12.40 -21.62 1.42
CA TYR A 684 11.14 -22.02 0.79
C TYR A 684 10.87 -21.18 -0.44
N ASN A 685 10.52 -21.83 -1.56
CA ASN A 685 10.39 -21.15 -2.85
C ASN A 685 9.13 -21.50 -3.66
N MET A 686 8.32 -22.46 -3.20
CA MET A 686 7.06 -22.83 -3.83
C MET A 686 5.94 -22.92 -2.77
N LEU A 687 4.84 -22.19 -2.95
CA LEU A 687 3.68 -22.21 -2.06
C LEU A 687 2.45 -22.77 -2.79
N ILE A 688 1.92 -23.88 -2.32
CA ILE A 688 0.74 -24.52 -2.90
C ILE A 688 -0.48 -24.13 -2.05
N VAL A 689 -1.48 -23.51 -2.66
CA VAL A 689 -2.60 -22.89 -1.92
C VAL A 689 -3.96 -23.39 -2.41
N ALA A 690 -4.90 -23.50 -1.44
CA ALA A 690 -6.33 -23.63 -1.73
C ALA A 690 -7.10 -22.58 -0.94
N ASP A 691 -7.69 -21.63 -1.60
CA ASP A 691 -8.44 -20.46 -1.09
C ASP A 691 -7.64 -19.54 -0.15
N LYS A 692 -6.86 -20.10 0.79
CA LYS A 692 -5.98 -19.36 1.69
C LYS A 692 -4.88 -18.67 0.88
N TYR A 693 -4.59 -17.41 1.18
CA TYR A 693 -3.58 -16.55 0.53
C TYR A 693 -3.84 -16.16 -0.94
N GLN A 694 -4.95 -16.56 -1.54
CA GLN A 694 -5.38 -15.99 -2.83
C GLN A 694 -5.78 -14.50 -2.69
N THR A 695 -6.14 -14.10 -1.48
CA THR A 695 -6.32 -12.69 -1.09
C THR A 695 -5.48 -12.39 0.15
N GLY A 696 -5.03 -11.14 0.31
CA GLY A 696 -4.37 -10.68 1.53
C GLY A 696 -2.97 -11.22 1.83
N PHE A 697 -2.30 -11.84 0.87
CA PHE A 697 -0.92 -12.32 0.99
C PHE A 697 0.04 -11.34 0.31
N ASP A 698 1.08 -10.94 1.01
CA ASP A 698 2.09 -10.00 0.51
C ASP A 698 3.48 -10.65 0.55
N GLU A 699 3.99 -11.03 -0.63
CA GLU A 699 5.33 -11.58 -0.81
C GLU A 699 5.96 -10.97 -2.07
N PRO A 700 6.82 -9.96 -1.91
CA PRO A 700 7.44 -9.28 -3.05
C PRO A 700 8.31 -10.16 -3.94
N MET A 701 8.83 -11.28 -3.40
CA MET A 701 9.64 -12.24 -4.16
C MET A 701 8.78 -13.22 -4.99
N LEU A 702 7.44 -13.18 -4.86
CA LEU A 702 6.54 -14.02 -5.63
C LEU A 702 6.54 -13.56 -7.10
N HIS A 703 7.10 -14.38 -7.97
CA HIS A 703 7.39 -14.07 -9.37
C HIS A 703 6.50 -14.85 -10.35
N THR A 704 6.19 -16.11 -10.04
CA THR A 704 5.47 -17.02 -10.94
C THR A 704 4.21 -17.57 -10.27
N MET A 705 3.13 -17.69 -11.00
CA MET A 705 1.90 -18.35 -10.55
C MET A 705 1.48 -19.46 -11.50
N PHE A 706 1.19 -20.63 -10.96
CA PHE A 706 0.58 -21.75 -11.65
C PHE A 706 -0.86 -21.87 -11.22
N VAL A 707 -1.80 -21.79 -12.16
CA VAL A 707 -3.24 -21.73 -11.85
C VAL A 707 -3.92 -23.01 -12.31
N ASP A 708 -4.40 -23.81 -11.36
CA ASP A 708 -5.24 -24.98 -11.58
C ASP A 708 -6.60 -24.82 -10.87
N LYS A 709 -7.22 -23.68 -11.17
CA LYS A 709 -8.51 -23.30 -10.63
C LYS A 709 -9.24 -22.38 -11.60
N LYS A 710 -10.56 -22.58 -11.76
CA LYS A 710 -11.36 -21.61 -12.51
C LYS A 710 -11.40 -20.28 -11.75
N LEU A 711 -10.94 -19.24 -12.40
CA LEU A 711 -10.94 -17.87 -11.90
C LEU A 711 -11.89 -17.03 -12.76
N LYS A 712 -12.82 -16.33 -12.13
CA LYS A 712 -13.78 -15.45 -12.82
C LYS A 712 -13.82 -14.07 -12.12
N ASN A 713 -14.08 -13.04 -12.89
CA ASN A 713 -14.37 -11.68 -12.41
C ASN A 713 -13.37 -11.19 -11.33
N VAL A 714 -13.86 -10.64 -10.25
CA VAL A 714 -13.07 -10.11 -9.12
C VAL A 714 -12.07 -11.13 -8.58
N LYS A 715 -12.42 -12.43 -8.54
CA LYS A 715 -11.49 -13.47 -8.03
C LYS A 715 -10.24 -13.63 -8.90
N ALA A 716 -10.37 -13.47 -10.22
CA ALA A 716 -9.21 -13.48 -11.12
C ALA A 716 -8.24 -12.33 -10.78
N VAL A 717 -8.77 -11.11 -10.68
CA VAL A 717 -7.97 -9.93 -10.35
C VAL A 717 -7.32 -10.07 -8.97
N GLN A 718 -8.06 -10.49 -7.96
CA GLN A 718 -7.53 -10.64 -6.59
C GLN A 718 -6.44 -11.69 -6.47
N THR A 719 -6.61 -12.84 -7.14
CA THR A 719 -5.65 -13.94 -7.08
C THR A 719 -4.39 -13.58 -7.85
N LEU A 720 -4.50 -13.15 -9.09
CA LEU A 720 -3.34 -12.84 -9.93
C LEU A 720 -2.57 -11.61 -9.43
N SER A 721 -3.25 -10.62 -8.84
CA SER A 721 -2.60 -9.45 -8.24
C SER A 721 -1.71 -9.77 -7.03
N ARG A 722 -1.61 -11.04 -6.59
CA ARG A 722 -0.56 -11.45 -5.63
C ARG A 722 0.84 -11.38 -6.23
N LEU A 723 0.96 -11.53 -7.56
CA LEU A 723 2.23 -11.41 -8.27
C LEU A 723 2.70 -9.97 -8.46
N ASN A 724 1.78 -9.00 -8.43
CA ASN A 724 2.04 -7.64 -8.90
C ASN A 724 2.96 -6.79 -8.01
N ARG A 725 3.39 -7.29 -6.84
CA ARG A 725 4.26 -6.56 -5.92
C ARG A 725 5.59 -6.21 -6.56
N ALA A 726 5.94 -4.93 -6.56
CA ALA A 726 7.24 -4.47 -7.03
C ALA A 726 8.38 -4.91 -6.09
N ASN A 727 9.49 -5.27 -6.69
CA ASN A 727 10.76 -5.55 -6.02
C ASN A 727 11.89 -5.10 -6.95
N PRO A 728 12.98 -4.50 -6.45
CA PRO A 728 14.09 -4.04 -7.29
C PRO A 728 14.69 -5.13 -8.20
N LEU A 729 14.59 -6.40 -7.80
CA LEU A 729 15.07 -7.54 -8.56
C LEU A 729 14.02 -8.14 -9.51
N LYS A 730 12.77 -7.67 -9.45
CA LYS A 730 11.66 -8.21 -10.24
C LYS A 730 11.42 -7.34 -11.48
N GLU A 731 11.76 -7.83 -12.64
CA GLU A 731 11.49 -7.17 -13.91
C GLU A 731 10.08 -7.49 -14.41
N ASP A 732 9.71 -8.77 -14.41
CA ASP A 732 8.44 -9.27 -14.92
C ASP A 732 7.76 -10.24 -13.94
N THR A 733 6.56 -10.71 -14.32
CA THR A 733 5.82 -11.79 -13.67
C THR A 733 5.32 -12.78 -14.69
N TYR A 734 5.13 -14.04 -14.30
CA TYR A 734 4.70 -15.12 -15.19
C TYR A 734 3.51 -15.86 -14.61
N VAL A 735 2.50 -16.07 -15.45
CA VAL A 735 1.32 -16.89 -15.11
C VAL A 735 1.22 -18.06 -16.09
N PHE A 736 1.14 -19.27 -15.56
CA PHE A 736 0.89 -20.50 -16.30
C PHE A 736 -0.47 -21.05 -15.86
N ASP A 737 -1.45 -20.98 -16.74
CA ASP A 737 -2.84 -21.34 -16.42
C ASP A 737 -3.25 -22.63 -17.12
N PHE A 738 -3.80 -23.58 -16.37
CA PHE A 738 -4.24 -24.89 -16.85
C PHE A 738 -5.76 -24.98 -17.10
N VAL A 739 -6.51 -23.93 -16.75
CA VAL A 739 -7.98 -24.00 -16.69
C VAL A 739 -8.67 -22.85 -17.43
N ASN A 740 -8.12 -21.60 -17.33
CA ASN A 740 -8.76 -20.41 -17.85
C ASN A 740 -8.18 -20.01 -19.23
N SER A 741 -8.99 -19.37 -20.07
CA SER A 741 -8.51 -18.76 -21.31
C SER A 741 -7.98 -17.34 -21.09
N SER A 742 -7.13 -16.86 -22.00
CA SER A 742 -6.61 -15.50 -21.94
C SER A 742 -7.71 -14.44 -22.07
N GLU A 743 -8.73 -14.72 -22.89
CA GLU A 743 -9.89 -13.85 -23.08
C GLU A 743 -10.72 -13.70 -21.79
N GLU A 744 -11.01 -14.80 -21.11
CA GLU A 744 -11.78 -14.78 -19.87
C GLU A 744 -11.07 -13.93 -18.80
N ILE A 745 -9.75 -14.06 -18.70
CA ILE A 745 -8.97 -13.31 -17.74
C ILE A 745 -8.86 -11.84 -18.13
N LYS A 746 -8.64 -11.51 -19.39
CA LYS A 746 -8.68 -10.11 -19.87
C LYS A 746 -10.00 -9.45 -19.55
N THR A 747 -11.11 -10.10 -19.89
CA THR A 747 -12.47 -9.60 -19.59
C THR A 747 -12.68 -9.38 -18.10
N ALA A 748 -12.11 -10.25 -17.25
CA ALA A 748 -12.17 -10.08 -15.80
C ALA A 748 -11.36 -8.89 -15.27
N PHE A 749 -10.26 -8.51 -15.93
CA PHE A 749 -9.40 -7.39 -15.55
C PHE A 749 -9.87 -6.04 -16.11
N GLU A 750 -10.51 -6.03 -17.28
CA GLU A 750 -10.87 -4.82 -18.02
C GLU A 750 -11.61 -3.76 -17.19
N PRO A 751 -12.63 -4.09 -16.37
CA PRO A 751 -13.33 -3.11 -15.55
C PRO A 751 -12.45 -2.43 -14.50
N PHE A 752 -11.34 -3.05 -14.08
CA PHE A 752 -10.49 -2.59 -12.99
C PHE A 752 -9.16 -2.00 -13.46
N TYR A 753 -8.86 -2.14 -14.75
CA TYR A 753 -7.57 -1.71 -15.31
C TYR A 753 -7.46 -0.18 -15.33
N LYS A 754 -8.47 0.51 -15.85
CA LYS A 754 -8.53 1.98 -15.91
C LYS A 754 -9.30 2.62 -14.76
N GLY A 755 -10.06 1.86 -14.00
CA GLY A 755 -11.03 2.33 -13.01
C GLY A 755 -12.44 2.02 -13.49
N THR A 756 -13.35 1.79 -12.54
CA THR A 756 -14.75 1.45 -12.86
C THR A 756 -15.52 2.73 -13.21
N GLU A 757 -15.25 3.27 -14.37
CA GLU A 757 -16.24 4.09 -15.09
C GLU A 757 -16.88 3.18 -16.13
N LEU A 758 -18.18 3.22 -16.26
CA LEU A 758 -18.87 2.68 -17.45
C LEU A 758 -18.44 3.52 -18.65
N ILE A 759 -17.28 3.21 -19.21
CA ILE A 759 -16.78 3.83 -20.44
C ILE A 759 -17.26 2.96 -21.59
N ASN A 760 -17.96 3.59 -22.52
CA ASN A 760 -18.28 3.03 -23.83
C ASN A 760 -17.03 2.45 -24.50
N PRO A 761 -17.16 1.46 -25.42
CA PRO A 761 -16.04 0.80 -26.06
C PRO A 761 -15.08 1.82 -26.66
N VAL A 762 -13.79 1.53 -26.51
CA VAL A 762 -12.66 2.36 -26.92
C VAL A 762 -12.91 3.00 -28.27
N ASP A 763 -13.06 4.32 -28.28
CA ASP A 763 -13.15 5.10 -29.52
C ASP A 763 -11.82 4.99 -30.26
N VAL A 764 -11.88 4.62 -31.53
CA VAL A 764 -10.72 4.51 -32.44
C VAL A 764 -9.95 5.84 -32.50
N ASN A 765 -10.58 6.95 -32.13
CA ASN A 765 -9.96 8.27 -32.01
C ASN A 765 -8.90 8.36 -30.90
N TYR A 766 -8.85 7.44 -29.94
CA TYR A 766 -7.83 7.41 -28.89
C TYR A 766 -6.41 7.23 -29.47
N VAL A 767 -6.28 6.46 -30.54
CA VAL A 767 -5.01 6.29 -31.27
C VAL A 767 -4.56 7.60 -31.89
N TYR A 768 -5.50 8.39 -32.43
CA TYR A 768 -5.20 9.69 -33.01
C TYR A 768 -4.87 10.74 -31.96
N GLN A 769 -5.47 10.65 -30.77
CA GLN A 769 -5.15 11.53 -29.64
C GLN A 769 -3.78 11.20 -29.09
N PHE A 770 -3.46 9.92 -28.92
CA PHE A 770 -2.13 9.45 -28.52
C PHE A 770 -1.03 9.86 -29.52
N HIS A 771 -1.33 9.79 -30.80
CA HIS A 771 -0.43 10.27 -31.86
C HIS A 771 -0.18 11.78 -31.74
N LYS A 772 -1.23 12.55 -31.44
CA LYS A 772 -1.16 14.00 -31.27
C LYS A 772 -0.40 14.39 -29.99
N ASP A 773 -0.57 13.60 -28.93
CA ASP A 773 0.12 13.80 -27.65
C ASP A 773 1.63 13.52 -27.77
N ILE A 774 2.03 12.55 -28.62
CA ILE A 774 3.43 12.26 -28.92
C ILE A 774 4.03 13.31 -29.89
N GLU A 775 3.25 13.92 -30.76
CA GLU A 775 3.70 15.03 -31.61
C GLU A 775 4.19 16.24 -30.81
N ILE A 776 3.62 16.48 -29.62
CA ILE A 776 4.02 17.57 -28.71
C ILE A 776 5.47 17.42 -28.26
N TYR A 777 5.99 16.19 -28.16
CA TYR A 777 7.37 15.92 -27.78
C TYR A 777 8.38 16.09 -28.92
N HIS A 778 7.93 16.45 -30.13
CA HIS A 778 8.76 16.63 -31.30
C HIS A 778 9.74 15.48 -31.60
N LEU A 779 9.38 14.25 -31.19
CA LEU A 779 10.18 13.04 -31.43
C LEU A 779 10.27 12.68 -32.92
N TRP A 780 9.32 13.18 -33.74
CA TRP A 780 9.33 13.11 -35.18
C TRP A 780 8.63 14.34 -35.78
N SER A 781 8.95 14.66 -37.04
CA SER A 781 8.16 15.59 -37.79
C SER A 781 7.47 14.84 -38.94
N THR A 782 6.28 15.27 -39.32
CA THR A 782 5.50 14.70 -40.41
C THR A 782 6.28 14.64 -41.72
N CYS A 783 7.22 15.57 -41.93
CA CYS A 783 8.10 15.56 -43.12
C CYS A 783 9.13 14.43 -43.11
N LEU A 784 9.54 13.90 -41.94
CA LEU A 784 10.47 12.77 -41.82
C LEU A 784 9.77 11.43 -42.11
N LEU A 785 8.47 11.32 -41.85
CA LEU A 785 7.67 10.13 -42.19
C LEU A 785 7.50 9.92 -43.69
N TYR A 786 7.51 11.01 -44.46
CA TYR A 786 7.37 10.96 -45.92
C TYR A 786 8.71 10.93 -46.68
N THR A 787 9.84 11.10 -45.99
CA THR A 787 11.18 11.12 -46.58
C THR A 787 12.00 9.86 -46.34
N SER A 788 11.41 8.81 -45.78
CA SER A 788 12.06 7.51 -45.71
C SER A 788 12.30 7.01 -47.14
N PRO A 789 13.56 6.79 -47.57
CA PRO A 789 13.81 6.27 -48.89
C PRO A 789 13.17 4.87 -49.01
N SER A 790 12.34 4.70 -49.99
CA SER A 790 11.84 3.39 -50.42
C SER A 790 13.05 2.50 -50.75
N PRO A 791 13.07 1.20 -50.33
CA PRO A 791 14.17 0.30 -50.63
C PRO A 791 14.37 0.09 -52.10
#